data_2cd63d995fad308fe13180930274c1eb
#
_entry.id   2cd63d995fad308fe13180930274c1eb
#
_cell.length_a   1.000
_cell.length_b   1.000
_cell.length_c   1.000
_cell.angle_alpha   90.00
_cell.angle_beta   90.00
_cell.angle_gamma   90.00
#
_symmetry.space_group_name_H-M   'P 1'
#
loop_
_entity.id
_entity.type
_entity.pdbx_description
1 polymer ?
#
loop_
_entity_poly.entity_id
_entity_poly.type
_entity_poly.pdbx_seq_one_letter_code
_entity_poly.pdbx_strand_id
1 'polypeptide(L)'
;MKKWILKYKGKIEESEFSKKLNISPEICQILKNRGICTEKDSEIFMNPSLDYLRDPFLMKDMQKAVDRIKLAVEKNEKIWIYGDYDVDGVSSTSILCLYFKSIGYNVDYYIPNRLEEGYGINEDAIKLISSRGCDLIISVDCGITSVSEVNTANDLGIDVIITDHHECQSEIPSAFAVINPKQEDCNYPFDSLCGCGVAFKMIQALTPKEEFKTSMYNYLEIVTLATICDIVPLIDENRIIVKNGLKSMKEGKNIGLRELIKVCGVESDKIGSSHIGFAIGPRINASGRLGYSYLGVELFTTQSQEEAVEIASILEEKNNERQMIEAKMYHEAEEMLKSNSRYNDDKVLVLAKEGWQHGIIGIVASKLTEKYYKPTILLGIENGEATGSARSIKGFNIFEALIKCKDLMTKFGGHEQAAGLSLDSDNVEILANEINKFADYNLTEDDMIENVNVEFELQENVINLNLVEELHKLEPFGLNNPNPRFIVRNYILKDLKVIGKNQQHLKLNIEKEKSYECIGFNMSHLKSMYKVGDKVDVLFQLDENNYMGNRKVQFLLKDIRLARPKSASNDKLSLKLMSKIIPKDTQSLYNISVSDFELFDGNTDINIFDYFEKDTLIISNSINGFYRAMSDVSLIDLDFNINYNIIEDDSKNTDKLELIFSPNSCLLYTSSSPRDTTPHCISSTA
;
A
#
# COMPACT_ATOMS: atom_id res chain seq x y z
N MET A 1 1.39 -11.79 12.98
CA MET A 1 -0.07 -11.69 13.26
C MET A 1 -0.52 -10.27 12.97
N LYS A 2 -1.73 -10.05 12.42
CA LYS A 2 -2.24 -8.71 12.14
C LYS A 2 -3.21 -8.27 13.24
N LYS A 3 -3.23 -6.97 13.57
CA LYS A 3 -4.16 -6.39 14.54
C LYS A 3 -5.38 -5.84 13.79
N TRP A 4 -6.56 -6.42 14.01
CA TRP A 4 -7.79 -5.97 13.37
C TRP A 4 -8.43 -4.84 14.18
N ILE A 5 -8.53 -3.67 13.56
CA ILE A 5 -9.08 -2.46 14.17
C ILE A 5 -10.44 -2.18 13.55
N LEU A 6 -11.52 -2.43 14.32
CA LEU A 6 -12.87 -2.11 13.88
C LEU A 6 -13.11 -0.60 13.98
N LYS A 7 -13.51 0.01 12.87
CA LYS A 7 -13.96 1.41 12.83
C LYS A 7 -15.28 1.60 13.54
N TYR A 8 -16.16 0.59 13.48
CA TYR A 8 -17.43 0.59 14.17
C TYR A 8 -17.66 -0.74 14.91
N LYS A 9 -18.10 -0.65 16.17
CA LYS A 9 -18.31 -1.81 17.08
C LYS A 9 -19.76 -1.97 17.52
N GLY A 10 -20.65 -1.03 17.13
CA GLY A 10 -22.06 -1.07 17.48
C GLY A 10 -22.87 -1.99 16.58
N LYS A 11 -24.14 -2.14 16.91
CA LYS A 11 -25.14 -2.80 16.07
C LYS A 11 -25.51 -1.87 14.92
N ILE A 12 -25.47 -2.36 13.69
CA ILE A 12 -25.87 -1.59 12.52
C ILE A 12 -27.38 -1.69 12.38
N GLU A 13 -28.03 -0.53 12.36
CA GLU A 13 -29.48 -0.42 12.29
C GLU A 13 -29.88 0.58 11.20
N GLU A 14 -31.07 0.37 10.67
CA GLU A 14 -31.65 1.28 9.69
C GLU A 14 -31.80 2.69 10.31
N SER A 15 -31.37 3.71 9.58
CA SER A 15 -31.42 5.11 9.99
C SER A 15 -32.28 5.92 9.01
N GLU A 16 -32.74 7.12 9.41
CA GLU A 16 -33.38 8.03 8.47
C GLU A 16 -32.50 8.37 7.29
N PHE A 17 -31.18 8.46 7.52
CA PHE A 17 -30.20 8.72 6.49
C PHE A 17 -30.12 7.59 5.46
N SER A 18 -30.10 6.32 5.89
CA SER A 18 -30.12 5.17 4.98
C SER A 18 -31.43 5.07 4.18
N LYS A 19 -32.57 5.39 4.81
CA LYS A 19 -33.88 5.41 4.14
C LYS A 19 -33.95 6.48 3.05
N LYS A 20 -33.49 7.70 3.35
CA LYS A 20 -33.51 8.81 2.38
C LYS A 20 -32.63 8.55 1.17
N LEU A 21 -31.48 7.91 1.36
CA LEU A 21 -30.56 7.55 0.29
C LEU A 21 -30.94 6.25 -0.42
N ASN A 22 -31.92 5.51 0.09
CA ASN A 22 -32.32 4.18 -0.39
C ASN A 22 -31.12 3.22 -0.54
N ILE A 23 -30.29 3.14 0.53
CA ILE A 23 -29.13 2.26 0.65
C ILE A 23 -29.25 1.40 1.91
N SER A 24 -28.56 0.26 1.92
CA SER A 24 -28.51 -0.59 3.12
C SER A 24 -27.86 0.11 4.31
N PRO A 25 -28.22 -0.27 5.54
CA PRO A 25 -27.59 0.25 6.75
C PRO A 25 -26.07 0.05 6.76
N GLU A 26 -25.58 -1.03 6.17
CA GLU A 26 -24.16 -1.37 6.04
C GLU A 26 -23.41 -0.35 5.17
N ILE A 27 -23.96 0.00 4.00
CA ILE A 27 -23.38 1.03 3.13
C ILE A 27 -23.43 2.40 3.82
N CYS A 28 -24.54 2.72 4.48
CA CYS A 28 -24.67 3.93 5.26
C CYS A 28 -23.58 4.03 6.34
N GLN A 29 -23.29 2.93 7.06
CA GLN A 29 -22.23 2.92 8.07
C GLN A 29 -20.85 3.08 7.44
N ILE A 30 -20.58 2.49 6.27
CA ILE A 30 -19.31 2.68 5.54
C ILE A 30 -19.12 4.15 5.13
N LEU A 31 -20.16 4.81 4.62
CA LEU A 31 -20.11 6.25 4.29
C LEU A 31 -19.79 7.09 5.54
N LYS A 32 -20.46 6.82 6.67
CA LYS A 32 -20.16 7.48 7.96
C LYS A 32 -18.73 7.25 8.42
N ASN A 33 -18.20 6.02 8.28
CA ASN A 33 -16.80 5.70 8.61
C ASN A 33 -15.78 6.48 7.75
N ARG A 34 -16.22 7.04 6.61
CA ARG A 34 -15.46 7.90 5.70
C ARG A 34 -15.71 9.38 5.89
N GLY A 35 -16.49 9.76 6.92
CA GLY A 35 -16.85 11.15 7.20
C GLY A 35 -17.96 11.70 6.31
N ILE A 36 -18.61 10.86 5.48
CA ILE A 36 -19.70 11.26 4.59
C ILE A 36 -21.01 11.13 5.38
N CYS A 37 -21.51 12.26 5.89
CA CYS A 37 -22.63 12.28 6.83
C CYS A 37 -23.83 13.12 6.34
N THR A 38 -23.71 13.81 5.18
CA THR A 38 -24.82 14.60 4.62
C THR A 38 -25.37 13.96 3.34
N GLU A 39 -26.63 14.24 3.03
CA GLU A 39 -27.29 13.76 1.82
C GLU A 39 -26.54 14.26 0.58
N LYS A 40 -26.13 15.53 0.59
CA LYS A 40 -25.38 16.16 -0.53
C LYS A 40 -24.03 15.51 -0.77
N ASP A 41 -23.24 15.29 0.30
CA ASP A 41 -21.91 14.65 0.15
C ASP A 41 -22.05 13.20 -0.30
N SER A 42 -23.10 12.50 0.18
CA SER A 42 -23.40 11.14 -0.27
C SER A 42 -23.79 11.07 -1.73
N GLU A 43 -24.60 12.02 -2.19
CA GLU A 43 -24.98 12.10 -3.60
C GLU A 43 -23.77 12.35 -4.49
N ILE A 44 -22.93 13.31 -4.16
CA ILE A 44 -21.68 13.61 -4.89
C ILE A 44 -20.76 12.37 -4.88
N PHE A 45 -20.62 11.69 -3.74
CA PHE A 45 -19.76 10.52 -3.62
C PHE A 45 -20.28 9.33 -4.43
N MET A 46 -21.56 9.05 -4.38
CA MET A 46 -22.18 7.89 -5.07
C MET A 46 -22.34 8.15 -6.57
N ASN A 47 -22.65 9.38 -6.96
CA ASN A 47 -22.93 9.80 -8.34
C ASN A 47 -22.03 10.98 -8.76
N PRO A 48 -20.69 10.78 -8.81
CA PRO A 48 -19.75 11.86 -9.11
C PRO A 48 -19.90 12.34 -10.56
N SER A 49 -20.55 13.51 -10.76
CA SER A 49 -20.66 14.17 -12.06
C SER A 49 -19.47 15.07 -12.33
N LEU A 50 -19.06 15.16 -13.60
CA LEU A 50 -18.04 16.10 -14.06
C LEU A 50 -18.46 17.58 -13.90
N ASP A 51 -19.76 17.86 -13.71
CA ASP A 51 -20.26 19.21 -13.39
C ASP A 51 -19.84 19.69 -11.99
N TYR A 52 -19.38 18.79 -11.12
CA TYR A 52 -18.85 19.12 -9.79
C TYR A 52 -17.37 19.49 -9.80
N LEU A 53 -16.70 19.44 -10.96
CA LEU A 53 -15.33 19.95 -11.07
C LEU A 53 -15.30 21.43 -10.73
N ARG A 54 -14.36 21.82 -9.88
CA ARG A 54 -14.24 23.17 -9.35
C ARG A 54 -13.71 24.15 -10.41
N ASP A 55 -13.92 25.43 -10.16
CA ASP A 55 -13.37 26.48 -10.99
C ASP A 55 -11.82 26.47 -10.89
N PRO A 56 -11.09 26.29 -12.00
CA PRO A 56 -9.63 26.28 -12.00
C PRO A 56 -9.01 27.60 -11.58
N PHE A 57 -9.71 28.73 -11.79
CA PHE A 57 -9.23 30.06 -11.42
C PHE A 57 -9.19 30.32 -9.92
N LEU A 58 -9.67 29.39 -9.09
CA LEU A 58 -9.42 29.40 -7.64
C LEU A 58 -7.98 29.03 -7.28
N MET A 59 -7.23 28.38 -8.18
CA MET A 59 -5.81 28.13 -7.99
C MET A 59 -5.02 29.43 -8.15
N LYS A 60 -4.09 29.64 -7.21
CA LYS A 60 -3.17 30.78 -7.29
C LYS A 60 -2.43 30.77 -8.63
N ASP A 61 -2.18 31.92 -9.17
CA ASP A 61 -1.50 32.19 -10.45
C ASP A 61 -2.13 31.55 -11.70
N MET A 62 -3.27 30.86 -11.62
CA MET A 62 -3.91 30.23 -12.77
C MET A 62 -4.25 31.26 -13.86
N GLN A 63 -4.83 32.43 -13.51
CA GLN A 63 -5.14 33.48 -14.47
C GLN A 63 -3.87 34.03 -15.15
N LYS A 64 -2.82 34.27 -14.37
CA LYS A 64 -1.53 34.76 -14.85
C LYS A 64 -0.88 33.79 -15.83
N ALA A 65 -0.93 32.49 -15.54
CA ALA A 65 -0.43 31.44 -16.43
C ALA A 65 -1.24 31.38 -17.74
N VAL A 66 -2.57 31.39 -17.63
CA VAL A 66 -3.48 31.39 -18.82
C VAL A 66 -3.20 32.56 -19.74
N ASP A 67 -3.04 33.78 -19.19
CA ASP A 67 -2.78 34.98 -19.98
C ASP A 67 -1.40 34.87 -20.65
N ARG A 68 -0.39 34.37 -19.98
CA ARG A 68 0.96 34.17 -20.54
C ARG A 68 0.96 33.12 -21.66
N ILE A 69 0.28 31.99 -21.47
CA ILE A 69 0.17 30.96 -22.50
C ILE A 69 -0.57 31.49 -23.75
N LYS A 70 -1.67 32.18 -23.55
CA LYS A 70 -2.41 32.82 -24.69
C LYS A 70 -1.55 33.81 -25.45
N LEU A 71 -0.76 34.61 -24.73
CA LEU A 71 0.18 35.53 -25.35
C LEU A 71 1.26 34.82 -26.15
N ALA A 72 1.79 33.71 -25.63
CA ALA A 72 2.78 32.90 -26.35
C ALA A 72 2.21 32.30 -27.63
N VAL A 73 1.00 31.75 -27.56
CA VAL A 73 0.31 31.21 -28.74
C VAL A 73 0.03 32.34 -29.78
N GLU A 74 -0.43 33.52 -29.34
CA GLU A 74 -0.72 34.65 -30.20
C GLU A 74 0.53 35.19 -30.89
N LYS A 75 1.67 35.20 -30.19
CA LYS A 75 2.97 35.63 -30.72
C LYS A 75 3.72 34.54 -31.47
N ASN A 76 3.21 33.32 -31.47
CA ASN A 76 3.89 32.16 -32.04
C ASN A 76 5.26 31.89 -31.36
N GLU A 77 5.35 32.10 -30.04
CA GLU A 77 6.54 31.85 -29.23
C GLU A 77 6.77 30.33 -29.07
N LYS A 78 8.01 29.93 -28.94
CA LYS A 78 8.36 28.51 -28.81
C LYS A 78 8.13 27.98 -27.37
N ILE A 79 7.12 27.14 -27.20
CA ILE A 79 6.75 26.55 -25.91
C ILE A 79 7.36 25.17 -25.78
N TRP A 80 8.00 24.90 -24.62
CA TRP A 80 8.45 23.59 -24.21
C TRP A 80 7.68 23.10 -22.98
N ILE A 81 7.27 21.82 -22.97
CA ILE A 81 6.70 21.16 -21.81
C ILE A 81 7.82 20.35 -21.14
N TYR A 82 8.10 20.63 -19.89
CA TYR A 82 9.11 19.91 -19.10
C TYR A 82 8.39 19.01 -18.11
N GLY A 83 8.42 17.67 -18.33
CA GLY A 83 7.74 16.69 -17.47
C GLY A 83 8.72 15.86 -16.62
N ASP A 84 8.16 15.02 -15.72
CA ASP A 84 8.89 13.97 -15.05
C ASP A 84 8.76 12.63 -15.78
N TYR A 85 9.58 11.66 -15.38
CA TYR A 85 9.76 10.37 -16.04
C TYR A 85 8.76 9.27 -15.62
N ASP A 86 7.93 9.50 -14.62
CA ASP A 86 6.94 8.52 -14.15
C ASP A 86 5.58 8.65 -14.87
N VAL A 87 4.60 7.85 -14.45
CA VAL A 87 3.27 7.88 -15.10
C VAL A 87 2.63 9.25 -14.99
N ASP A 88 2.78 9.97 -13.88
CA ASP A 88 2.14 11.26 -13.69
C ASP A 88 2.78 12.33 -14.56
N GLY A 89 4.11 12.44 -14.59
CA GLY A 89 4.83 13.38 -15.44
C GLY A 89 4.64 13.10 -16.94
N VAL A 90 4.73 11.84 -17.36
CA VAL A 90 4.46 11.38 -18.73
C VAL A 90 3.02 11.72 -19.16
N SER A 91 2.04 11.45 -18.29
CA SER A 91 0.63 11.74 -18.55
C SER A 91 0.36 13.23 -18.63
N SER A 92 0.94 14.01 -17.73
CA SER A 92 0.85 15.46 -17.68
C SER A 92 1.39 16.10 -18.99
N THR A 93 2.57 15.66 -19.40
CA THR A 93 3.20 16.07 -20.67
C THR A 93 2.29 15.73 -21.84
N SER A 94 1.76 14.50 -21.87
CA SER A 94 0.92 14.03 -22.98
C SER A 94 -0.36 14.82 -23.14
N ILE A 95 -1.08 15.13 -22.04
CA ILE A 95 -2.36 15.86 -22.14
C ILE A 95 -2.14 17.31 -22.60
N LEU A 96 -1.03 17.96 -22.21
CA LEU A 96 -0.70 19.30 -22.71
C LEU A 96 -0.29 19.26 -24.18
N CYS A 97 0.52 18.28 -24.62
CA CYS A 97 0.82 18.09 -26.04
C CYS A 97 -0.45 17.88 -26.87
N LEU A 98 -1.38 17.05 -26.38
CA LEU A 98 -2.69 16.83 -27.03
C LEU A 98 -3.53 18.10 -27.07
N TYR A 99 -3.54 18.90 -25.98
CA TYR A 99 -4.25 20.18 -25.94
C TYR A 99 -3.71 21.16 -26.98
N PHE A 100 -2.41 21.43 -26.98
CA PHE A 100 -1.82 22.35 -27.94
C PHE A 100 -2.02 21.89 -29.38
N LYS A 101 -1.85 20.60 -29.65
CA LYS A 101 -2.16 19.99 -30.95
C LYS A 101 -3.62 20.24 -31.38
N SER A 102 -4.56 20.13 -30.43
CA SER A 102 -6.00 20.33 -30.71
C SER A 102 -6.37 21.74 -31.12
N ILE A 103 -5.60 22.73 -30.67
CA ILE A 103 -5.76 24.15 -31.09
C ILE A 103 -4.84 24.52 -32.27
N GLY A 104 -4.18 23.53 -32.88
CA GLY A 104 -3.29 23.75 -34.05
C GLY A 104 -1.93 24.36 -33.70
N TYR A 105 -1.48 24.23 -32.45
CA TYR A 105 -0.21 24.77 -31.99
C TYR A 105 0.78 23.64 -31.70
N ASN A 106 2.03 23.78 -32.18
CA ASN A 106 3.07 22.78 -31.93
C ASN A 106 3.92 23.18 -30.74
N VAL A 107 4.12 22.24 -29.84
CA VAL A 107 5.02 22.35 -28.69
C VAL A 107 6.05 21.25 -28.74
N ASP A 108 7.25 21.54 -28.22
CA ASP A 108 8.27 20.53 -27.95
C ASP A 108 8.13 20.06 -26.50
N TYR A 109 8.68 18.90 -26.15
CA TYR A 109 8.71 18.44 -24.77
C TYR A 109 10.08 17.89 -24.38
N TYR A 110 10.35 17.86 -23.09
CA TYR A 110 11.53 17.27 -22.48
C TYR A 110 11.14 16.44 -21.26
N ILE A 111 11.68 15.24 -21.15
CA ILE A 111 11.57 14.39 -19.97
C ILE A 111 12.98 13.96 -19.59
N PRO A 112 13.45 14.24 -18.35
CA PRO A 112 14.78 13.90 -17.91
C PRO A 112 14.99 12.38 -17.86
N ASN A 113 16.22 11.93 -18.13
CA ASN A 113 16.59 10.55 -17.92
C ASN A 113 16.85 10.29 -16.43
N ARG A 114 16.00 9.46 -15.82
CA ARG A 114 16.10 9.11 -14.41
C ARG A 114 17.48 8.63 -13.97
N LEU A 115 18.18 7.87 -14.82
CA LEU A 115 19.45 7.24 -14.48
C LEU A 115 20.63 8.22 -14.54
N GLU A 116 20.57 9.21 -15.42
CA GLU A 116 21.65 10.15 -15.70
C GLU A 116 21.41 11.51 -15.02
N GLU A 117 20.16 12.00 -15.05
CA GLU A 117 19.80 13.36 -14.65
C GLU A 117 19.10 13.43 -13.28
N GLY A 118 18.46 12.33 -12.86
CA GLY A 118 17.71 12.29 -11.60
C GLY A 118 16.28 12.82 -11.74
N TYR A 119 15.73 13.38 -10.63
CA TYR A 119 14.39 13.92 -10.54
C TYR A 119 14.38 15.44 -10.65
N GLY A 120 13.36 15.98 -11.32
CA GLY A 120 13.07 17.41 -11.38
C GLY A 120 13.74 18.13 -12.52
N ILE A 121 13.64 19.46 -12.51
CA ILE A 121 14.26 20.33 -13.51
C ILE A 121 15.78 20.34 -13.26
N ASN A 122 16.57 20.34 -14.31
CA ASN A 122 18.02 20.49 -14.22
C ASN A 122 18.55 21.57 -15.15
N GLU A 123 19.66 22.20 -14.75
CA GLU A 123 20.25 23.34 -15.47
C GLU A 123 20.73 22.98 -16.89
N ASP A 124 21.26 21.79 -17.08
CA ASP A 124 21.80 21.38 -18.39
C ASP A 124 20.67 21.18 -19.39
N ALA A 125 19.54 20.63 -18.96
CA ALA A 125 18.33 20.56 -19.78
C ALA A 125 17.79 21.96 -20.12
N ILE A 126 17.77 22.92 -19.18
CA ILE A 126 17.39 24.31 -19.47
C ILE A 126 18.29 24.93 -20.52
N LYS A 127 19.62 24.77 -20.39
CA LYS A 127 20.59 25.29 -21.37
C LYS A 127 20.39 24.65 -22.74
N LEU A 128 20.11 23.34 -22.79
CA LEU A 128 19.78 22.64 -24.02
C LEU A 128 18.50 23.18 -24.68
N ILE A 129 17.43 23.35 -23.90
CA ILE A 129 16.13 23.87 -24.34
C ILE A 129 16.30 25.32 -24.85
N SER A 130 17.05 26.15 -24.12
CA SER A 130 17.39 27.51 -24.53
C SER A 130 18.11 27.55 -25.87
N SER A 131 19.12 26.67 -26.08
CA SER A 131 19.86 26.58 -27.34
C SER A 131 18.99 26.25 -28.55
N ARG A 132 17.82 25.65 -28.31
CA ARG A 132 16.83 25.32 -29.32
C ARG A 132 15.79 26.45 -29.54
N GLY A 133 15.96 27.60 -28.88
CA GLY A 133 15.15 28.80 -29.05
C GLY A 133 13.83 28.78 -28.31
N CYS A 134 13.81 28.33 -27.04
CA CYS A 134 12.63 28.35 -26.17
C CYS A 134 12.33 29.73 -25.63
N ASP A 135 11.06 30.16 -25.64
CA ASP A 135 10.57 31.40 -25.05
C ASP A 135 9.79 31.15 -23.73
N LEU A 136 9.12 29.99 -23.63
CA LEU A 136 8.30 29.59 -22.46
C LEU A 136 8.48 28.12 -22.13
N ILE A 137 8.82 27.83 -20.89
CA ILE A 137 8.78 26.48 -20.32
C ILE A 137 7.51 26.34 -19.46
N ILE A 138 6.76 25.26 -19.67
CA ILE A 138 5.67 24.83 -18.78
C ILE A 138 6.13 23.53 -18.12
N SER A 139 6.51 23.58 -16.83
CA SER A 139 6.83 22.37 -16.10
C SER A 139 5.56 21.69 -15.60
N VAL A 140 5.55 20.38 -15.63
CA VAL A 140 4.44 19.55 -15.19
C VAL A 140 4.95 18.45 -14.25
N ASP A 141 4.29 18.28 -13.12
CA ASP A 141 4.62 17.27 -12.09
C ASP A 141 6.03 17.45 -11.50
N CYS A 142 6.60 18.61 -11.63
CA CYS A 142 7.90 18.99 -11.07
C CYS A 142 8.08 20.50 -11.07
N GLY A 143 9.09 20.97 -10.32
CA GLY A 143 9.53 22.35 -10.40
C GLY A 143 9.32 23.18 -9.14
N ILE A 144 8.44 22.80 -8.21
CA ILE A 144 8.15 23.60 -7.01
C ILE A 144 9.38 23.78 -6.09
N THR A 145 10.37 22.93 -6.22
CA THR A 145 11.62 22.98 -5.44
C THR A 145 12.82 23.50 -6.25
N SER A 146 12.64 23.82 -7.54
CA SER A 146 13.71 24.11 -8.50
C SER A 146 14.06 25.60 -8.55
N VAL A 147 14.53 26.17 -7.41
CA VAL A 147 14.82 27.61 -7.29
C VAL A 147 15.97 28.04 -8.18
N SER A 148 17.10 27.32 -8.16
CA SER A 148 18.31 27.63 -8.95
C SER A 148 18.08 27.47 -10.44
N GLU A 149 17.35 26.44 -10.81
CA GLU A 149 17.06 26.09 -12.20
C GLU A 149 16.14 27.15 -12.84
N VAL A 150 15.12 27.59 -12.09
CA VAL A 150 14.23 28.68 -12.54
C VAL A 150 15.00 30.00 -12.67
N ASN A 151 15.93 30.30 -11.77
CA ASN A 151 16.79 31.47 -11.89
C ASN A 151 17.67 31.38 -13.16
N THR A 152 18.20 30.21 -13.47
CA THR A 152 18.96 29.97 -14.71
C THR A 152 18.10 30.20 -15.94
N ALA A 153 16.84 29.76 -15.95
CA ALA A 153 15.92 30.01 -17.05
C ALA A 153 15.62 31.52 -17.21
N ASN A 154 15.37 32.22 -16.10
CA ASN A 154 15.15 33.66 -16.09
C ASN A 154 16.36 34.44 -16.65
N ASP A 155 17.59 34.05 -16.25
CA ASP A 155 18.83 34.66 -16.74
C ASP A 155 19.03 34.45 -18.26
N LEU A 156 18.48 33.38 -18.80
CA LEU A 156 18.47 33.06 -20.23
C LEU A 156 17.30 33.73 -20.96
N GLY A 157 16.44 34.48 -20.27
CA GLY A 157 15.30 35.19 -20.87
C GLY A 157 14.11 34.27 -21.15
N ILE A 158 14.00 33.13 -20.52
CA ILE A 158 12.92 32.13 -20.67
C ILE A 158 11.94 32.29 -19.52
N ASP A 159 10.66 32.56 -19.82
CA ASP A 159 9.60 32.50 -18.80
C ASP A 159 9.31 31.07 -18.42
N VAL A 160 9.06 30.83 -17.09
CA VAL A 160 8.72 29.51 -16.56
C VAL A 160 7.34 29.55 -15.92
N ILE A 161 6.46 28.65 -16.30
CA ILE A 161 5.21 28.34 -15.59
C ILE A 161 5.38 26.98 -14.93
N ILE A 162 5.27 26.94 -13.60
CA ILE A 162 5.32 25.70 -12.84
C ILE A 162 3.90 25.19 -12.63
N THR A 163 3.63 23.92 -12.98
CA THR A 163 2.45 23.18 -12.55
C THR A 163 2.89 21.94 -11.79
N ASP A 164 2.62 21.93 -10.50
CA ASP A 164 3.14 20.91 -9.58
C ASP A 164 2.12 20.61 -8.48
N HIS A 165 2.30 19.50 -7.78
CA HIS A 165 1.47 19.07 -6.66
C HIS A 165 2.30 18.60 -5.45
N HIS A 166 3.61 18.63 -5.57
CA HIS A 166 4.52 18.27 -4.48
C HIS A 166 4.51 19.29 -3.35
N GLU A 167 4.99 18.89 -2.17
CA GLU A 167 5.05 19.75 -0.99
C GLU A 167 5.96 20.96 -1.25
N CYS A 168 5.45 22.14 -0.90
CA CYS A 168 6.19 23.37 -1.02
C CYS A 168 7.29 23.45 0.04
N GLN A 169 8.45 23.97 -0.34
CA GLN A 169 9.52 24.32 0.61
C GLN A 169 9.37 25.77 1.09
N SER A 170 10.24 26.18 2.02
CA SER A 170 10.24 27.55 2.54
C SER A 170 10.50 28.60 1.47
N GLU A 171 11.21 28.27 0.42
CA GLU A 171 11.49 29.12 -0.71
C GLU A 171 10.77 28.58 -1.98
N ILE A 172 9.97 29.43 -2.61
CA ILE A 172 9.23 29.14 -3.84
C ILE A 172 10.02 29.73 -5.01
N PRO A 173 10.22 28.98 -6.14
CA PRO A 173 10.91 29.48 -7.32
C PRO A 173 10.31 30.79 -7.86
N SER A 174 11.18 31.71 -8.31
CA SER A 174 10.77 32.98 -8.92
C SER A 174 10.32 32.79 -10.38
N ALA A 175 9.43 31.83 -10.61
CA ALA A 175 8.83 31.57 -11.91
C ALA A 175 7.82 32.67 -12.31
N PHE A 176 7.51 32.76 -13.61
CA PHE A 176 6.47 33.67 -14.09
C PHE A 176 5.12 33.39 -13.42
N ALA A 177 4.74 32.12 -13.28
CA ALA A 177 3.56 31.69 -12.53
C ALA A 177 3.84 30.35 -11.84
N VAL A 178 3.27 30.15 -10.64
CA VAL A 178 3.38 28.89 -9.88
C VAL A 178 1.99 28.38 -9.54
N ILE A 179 1.58 27.32 -10.22
CA ILE A 179 0.30 26.63 -10.00
C ILE A 179 0.57 25.37 -9.18
N ASN A 180 0.32 25.44 -7.89
CA ASN A 180 0.38 24.32 -6.99
C ASN A 180 -0.68 24.52 -5.89
N PRO A 181 -1.66 23.61 -5.76
CA PRO A 181 -2.74 23.75 -4.79
C PRO A 181 -2.28 23.69 -3.32
N LYS A 182 -1.05 23.22 -3.06
CA LYS A 182 -0.46 23.13 -1.72
C LYS A 182 0.30 24.39 -1.28
N GLN A 183 0.34 25.46 -2.09
CA GLN A 183 0.89 26.71 -1.63
C GLN A 183 0.06 27.26 -0.46
N GLU A 184 0.71 27.79 0.58
CA GLU A 184 0.08 28.28 1.81
C GLU A 184 -1.02 29.33 1.55
N ASP A 185 -0.81 30.17 0.53
CA ASP A 185 -1.72 31.26 0.12
C ASP A 185 -2.64 30.87 -1.07
N CYS A 186 -2.72 29.60 -1.42
CA CYS A 186 -3.63 29.10 -2.44
C CYS A 186 -5.02 28.82 -1.85
N ASN A 187 -6.05 29.41 -2.46
CA ASN A 187 -7.43 29.26 -2.01
C ASN A 187 -8.17 28.09 -2.69
N TYR A 188 -7.46 27.23 -3.42
CA TYR A 188 -8.08 26.07 -4.04
C TYR A 188 -8.51 25.07 -2.97
N PRO A 189 -9.80 24.68 -2.91
CA PRO A 189 -10.31 23.93 -1.75
C PRO A 189 -9.98 22.42 -1.76
N PHE A 190 -9.21 21.95 -2.74
CA PHE A 190 -8.76 20.57 -2.84
C PHE A 190 -7.29 20.50 -3.27
N ASP A 191 -6.40 20.19 -2.33
CA ASP A 191 -4.94 20.21 -2.50
C ASP A 191 -4.34 18.90 -3.00
N SER A 192 -5.13 17.84 -3.09
CA SER A 192 -4.66 16.47 -3.31
C SER A 192 -4.80 15.99 -4.77
N LEU A 193 -4.79 16.90 -5.73
CA LEU A 193 -4.65 16.53 -7.15
C LEU A 193 -3.24 15.96 -7.40
N CYS A 194 -3.10 15.04 -8.36
CA CYS A 194 -1.80 14.66 -8.92
C CYS A 194 -1.31 15.72 -9.92
N GLY A 195 -0.05 15.66 -10.37
CA GLY A 195 0.51 16.61 -11.34
C GLY A 195 -0.32 16.69 -12.63
N CYS A 196 -0.75 15.54 -13.16
CA CYS A 196 -1.64 15.47 -14.32
C CYS A 196 -3.03 16.07 -14.03
N GLY A 197 -3.52 15.94 -12.78
CA GLY A 197 -4.73 16.63 -12.34
C GLY A 197 -4.59 18.16 -12.38
N VAL A 198 -3.45 18.70 -11.95
CA VAL A 198 -3.15 20.15 -12.03
C VAL A 198 -3.04 20.60 -13.49
N ALA A 199 -2.32 19.85 -14.34
CA ALA A 199 -2.25 20.12 -15.77
C ALA A 199 -3.63 20.07 -16.45
N PHE A 200 -4.50 19.14 -16.05
CA PHE A 200 -5.89 19.07 -16.52
C PHE A 200 -6.71 20.28 -16.10
N LYS A 201 -6.52 20.80 -14.89
CA LYS A 201 -7.15 22.05 -14.44
C LYS A 201 -6.66 23.26 -15.26
N MET A 202 -5.39 23.27 -15.67
CA MET A 202 -4.87 24.30 -16.58
C MET A 202 -5.54 24.22 -17.97
N ILE A 203 -5.73 23.01 -18.53
CA ILE A 203 -6.50 22.83 -19.77
C ILE A 203 -7.94 23.32 -19.59
N GLN A 204 -8.56 23.06 -18.44
CA GLN A 204 -9.89 23.57 -18.11
C GLN A 204 -9.95 25.12 -18.12
N ALA A 205 -8.91 25.78 -17.63
CA ALA A 205 -8.81 27.21 -17.57
C ALA A 205 -8.52 27.83 -18.96
N LEU A 206 -7.76 27.13 -19.80
CA LEU A 206 -7.43 27.59 -21.17
C LEU A 206 -8.59 27.44 -22.16
N THR A 207 -9.53 26.55 -21.88
CA THR A 207 -10.62 26.15 -22.77
C THR A 207 -11.93 26.87 -22.36
N PRO A 208 -12.70 27.44 -23.30
CA PRO A 208 -14.03 27.98 -23.00
C PRO A 208 -14.91 26.92 -22.34
N LYS A 209 -15.67 27.30 -21.32
CA LYS A 209 -16.42 26.38 -20.46
C LYS A 209 -17.30 25.37 -21.20
N GLU A 210 -17.99 25.84 -22.25
CA GLU A 210 -18.90 24.98 -23.04
C GLU A 210 -18.11 24.01 -23.92
N GLU A 211 -16.96 24.40 -24.43
CA GLU A 211 -16.08 23.55 -25.22
C GLU A 211 -15.38 22.51 -24.32
N PHE A 212 -14.99 22.90 -23.10
CA PHE A 212 -14.35 21.99 -22.15
C PHE A 212 -15.24 20.80 -21.80
N LYS A 213 -16.54 20.99 -21.64
CA LYS A 213 -17.49 19.91 -21.34
C LYS A 213 -17.46 18.76 -22.35
N THR A 214 -17.08 19.03 -23.58
CA THR A 214 -16.96 18.02 -24.64
C THR A 214 -15.53 17.58 -24.86
N SER A 215 -14.56 18.49 -24.81
CA SER A 215 -13.14 18.18 -25.06
C SER A 215 -12.45 17.47 -23.91
N MET A 216 -12.90 17.62 -22.66
CA MET A 216 -12.29 16.99 -21.51
C MET A 216 -12.19 15.45 -21.61
N TYR A 217 -13.11 14.81 -22.33
CA TYR A 217 -13.09 13.36 -22.57
C TYR A 217 -11.88 12.91 -23.40
N ASN A 218 -11.20 13.82 -24.09
CA ASN A 218 -9.97 13.51 -24.82
C ASN A 218 -8.77 13.29 -23.89
N TYR A 219 -8.85 13.80 -22.65
CA TYR A 219 -7.78 13.76 -21.66
C TYR A 219 -8.09 12.82 -20.51
N LEU A 220 -9.37 12.58 -20.23
CA LEU A 220 -9.88 11.98 -19.00
C LEU A 220 -9.31 10.58 -18.72
N GLU A 221 -9.07 9.78 -19.77
CA GLU A 221 -8.48 8.44 -19.65
C GLU A 221 -7.04 8.52 -19.13
N ILE A 222 -6.24 9.46 -19.66
CA ILE A 222 -4.85 9.67 -19.28
C ILE A 222 -4.76 10.26 -17.86
N VAL A 223 -5.59 11.26 -17.54
CA VAL A 223 -5.66 11.86 -16.18
C VAL A 223 -6.06 10.81 -15.14
N THR A 224 -6.97 9.90 -15.51
CA THR A 224 -7.37 8.78 -14.64
C THR A 224 -6.22 7.81 -14.37
N LEU A 225 -5.45 7.49 -15.40
CA LEU A 225 -4.27 6.66 -15.28
C LEU A 225 -3.27 7.28 -14.29
N ALA A 226 -2.94 8.55 -14.48
CA ALA A 226 -2.04 9.31 -13.61
C ALA A 226 -2.54 9.36 -12.17
N THR A 227 -3.78 9.79 -11.95
CA THR A 227 -4.40 9.92 -10.62
C THR A 227 -4.33 8.63 -9.81
N ILE A 228 -4.50 7.46 -10.45
CA ILE A 228 -4.42 6.17 -9.76
C ILE A 228 -2.96 5.77 -9.51
N CYS A 229 -2.07 6.02 -10.48
CA CYS A 229 -0.67 5.59 -10.39
C CYS A 229 0.16 6.42 -9.42
N ASP A 230 -0.16 7.70 -9.26
CA ASP A 230 0.45 8.58 -8.27
C ASP A 230 -0.07 8.36 -6.84
N ILE A 231 -1.07 7.47 -6.69
CA ILE A 231 -1.62 7.05 -5.39
C ILE A 231 -2.17 8.23 -4.57
N VAL A 232 -2.73 9.24 -5.22
CA VAL A 232 -3.43 10.34 -4.53
C VAL A 232 -4.80 9.90 -3.99
N PRO A 233 -5.35 10.60 -2.97
CA PRO A 233 -6.64 10.27 -2.38
C PRO A 233 -7.78 10.19 -3.41
N LEU A 234 -8.49 9.05 -3.50
CA LEU A 234 -9.65 8.89 -4.41
C LEU A 234 -10.95 9.43 -3.80
N ILE A 235 -10.91 10.69 -3.44
CA ILE A 235 -12.03 11.49 -2.91
C ILE A 235 -12.18 12.76 -3.75
N ASP A 236 -13.25 13.52 -3.53
CA ASP A 236 -13.50 14.83 -4.16
C ASP A 236 -13.27 14.79 -5.70
N GLU A 237 -12.50 15.72 -6.28
CA GLU A 237 -12.27 15.80 -7.73
C GLU A 237 -11.53 14.57 -8.28
N ASN A 238 -10.59 14.00 -7.54
CA ASN A 238 -9.90 12.77 -7.97
C ASN A 238 -10.89 11.62 -8.17
N ARG A 239 -11.89 11.49 -7.27
CA ARG A 239 -12.95 10.50 -7.44
C ARG A 239 -13.83 10.80 -8.65
N ILE A 240 -14.18 12.07 -8.87
CA ILE A 240 -14.96 12.50 -10.04
C ILE A 240 -14.22 12.13 -11.33
N ILE A 241 -12.94 12.48 -11.43
CA ILE A 241 -12.08 12.19 -12.57
C ILE A 241 -12.01 10.69 -12.81
N VAL A 242 -11.62 9.92 -11.78
CA VAL A 242 -11.39 8.47 -11.91
C VAL A 242 -12.67 7.71 -12.22
N LYS A 243 -13.79 8.02 -11.59
CA LYS A 243 -15.07 7.35 -11.87
C LYS A 243 -15.50 7.53 -13.32
N ASN A 244 -15.40 8.74 -13.83
CA ASN A 244 -15.78 9.06 -15.21
C ASN A 244 -14.74 8.59 -16.22
N GLY A 245 -13.45 8.68 -15.89
CA GLY A 245 -12.39 8.20 -16.76
C GLY A 245 -12.35 6.68 -16.91
N LEU A 246 -12.59 5.90 -15.85
CA LEU A 246 -12.77 4.45 -15.96
C LEU A 246 -13.92 4.07 -16.89
N LYS A 247 -15.00 4.89 -16.91
CA LYS A 247 -16.08 4.70 -17.87
C LYS A 247 -15.63 5.02 -19.30
N SER A 248 -14.86 6.10 -19.51
CA SER A 248 -14.30 6.46 -20.80
C SER A 248 -13.31 5.41 -21.33
N MET A 249 -12.46 4.86 -20.48
CA MET A 249 -11.50 3.80 -20.84
C MET A 249 -12.17 2.55 -21.42
N LYS A 250 -13.42 2.25 -21.05
CA LYS A 250 -14.19 1.16 -21.65
C LYS A 250 -14.54 1.45 -23.10
N GLU A 251 -14.65 2.73 -23.48
CA GLU A 251 -14.89 3.18 -24.87
C GLU A 251 -13.58 3.19 -25.67
N GLY A 252 -12.41 3.35 -25.02
CA GLY A 252 -11.07 3.25 -25.61
C GLY A 252 -10.77 4.35 -26.62
N LYS A 253 -11.02 5.60 -26.28
CA LYS A 253 -10.81 6.78 -27.16
C LYS A 253 -9.34 7.03 -27.48
N ASN A 254 -8.46 6.93 -26.46
CA ASN A 254 -7.03 7.03 -26.69
C ASN A 254 -6.49 5.73 -27.29
N ILE A 255 -5.98 5.83 -28.52
CA ILE A 255 -5.50 4.65 -29.29
C ILE A 255 -4.35 3.96 -28.54
N GLY A 256 -3.36 4.73 -28.08
CA GLY A 256 -2.20 4.18 -27.38
C GLY A 256 -2.57 3.47 -26.09
N LEU A 257 -3.40 4.10 -25.24
CA LEU A 257 -3.86 3.49 -23.99
C LEU A 257 -4.69 2.22 -24.24
N ARG A 258 -5.53 2.23 -25.29
CA ARG A 258 -6.31 1.06 -25.67
C ARG A 258 -5.41 -0.14 -26.06
N GLU A 259 -4.36 0.10 -26.83
CA GLU A 259 -3.42 -0.96 -27.20
C GLU A 259 -2.61 -1.44 -25.99
N LEU A 260 -2.23 -0.54 -25.09
CA LEU A 260 -1.57 -0.92 -23.84
C LEU A 260 -2.46 -1.79 -22.94
N ILE A 261 -3.76 -1.47 -22.83
CA ILE A 261 -4.74 -2.28 -22.10
C ILE A 261 -4.83 -3.70 -22.68
N LYS A 262 -4.84 -3.83 -24.01
CA LYS A 262 -4.86 -5.13 -24.70
C LYS A 262 -3.62 -5.97 -24.38
N VAL A 263 -2.44 -5.36 -24.45
CA VAL A 263 -1.17 -6.02 -24.12
C VAL A 263 -1.15 -6.50 -22.67
N CYS A 264 -1.80 -5.77 -21.75
CA CYS A 264 -1.97 -6.21 -20.36
C CYS A 264 -2.90 -7.42 -20.18
N GLY A 265 -3.61 -7.87 -21.24
CA GLY A 265 -4.59 -8.94 -21.15
C GLY A 265 -5.84 -8.57 -20.33
N VAL A 266 -6.13 -7.28 -20.19
CA VAL A 266 -7.28 -6.76 -19.44
C VAL A 266 -8.44 -6.57 -20.41
N GLU A 267 -9.60 -7.15 -20.07
CA GLU A 267 -10.83 -6.91 -20.81
C GLU A 267 -11.33 -5.50 -20.54
N SER A 268 -11.56 -4.71 -21.58
CA SER A 268 -11.90 -3.28 -21.45
C SER A 268 -13.16 -3.00 -20.63
N ASP A 269 -14.15 -3.90 -20.66
CA ASP A 269 -15.38 -3.79 -19.87
C ASP A 269 -15.18 -4.03 -18.36
N LYS A 270 -14.09 -4.73 -17.99
CA LYS A 270 -13.74 -5.05 -16.60
C LYS A 270 -12.67 -4.14 -16.00
N ILE A 271 -12.23 -3.12 -16.75
CA ILE A 271 -11.16 -2.24 -16.26
C ILE A 271 -11.57 -1.52 -14.97
N GLY A 272 -10.68 -1.50 -13.99
CA GLY A 272 -10.85 -0.85 -12.70
C GLY A 272 -9.52 -0.35 -12.14
N SER A 273 -9.54 0.37 -11.01
CA SER A 273 -8.34 0.99 -10.42
C SER A 273 -7.21 0.00 -10.16
N SER A 274 -7.52 -1.24 -9.77
CA SER A 274 -6.50 -2.28 -9.57
C SER A 274 -5.75 -2.65 -10.86
N HIS A 275 -6.46 -2.74 -11.99
CA HIS A 275 -5.83 -3.01 -13.28
C HIS A 275 -4.88 -1.87 -13.69
N ILE A 276 -5.28 -0.63 -13.41
CA ILE A 276 -4.45 0.54 -13.68
C ILE A 276 -3.20 0.51 -12.80
N GLY A 277 -3.34 0.39 -11.48
CA GLY A 277 -2.21 0.46 -10.56
C GLY A 277 -1.24 -0.72 -10.65
N PHE A 278 -1.74 -1.94 -10.98
CA PHE A 278 -0.91 -3.16 -10.93
C PHE A 278 -0.60 -3.77 -12.31
N ALA A 279 -1.28 -3.35 -13.37
CA ALA A 279 -1.00 -3.85 -14.71
C ALA A 279 -0.56 -2.74 -15.68
N ILE A 280 -1.36 -1.70 -15.86
CA ILE A 280 -1.12 -0.69 -16.89
C ILE A 280 0.02 0.27 -16.49
N GLY A 281 -0.10 0.94 -15.33
CA GLY A 281 0.89 1.89 -14.82
C GLY A 281 2.31 1.33 -14.71
N PRO A 282 2.51 0.10 -14.20
CA PRO A 282 3.83 -0.51 -14.14
C PRO A 282 4.58 -0.59 -15.47
N ARG A 283 3.89 -0.68 -16.61
CA ARG A 283 4.51 -0.72 -17.95
C ARG A 283 5.09 0.63 -18.34
N ILE A 284 4.37 1.71 -18.07
CA ILE A 284 4.87 3.08 -18.26
C ILE A 284 6.03 3.35 -17.29
N ASN A 285 5.84 3.06 -15.99
CA ASN A 285 6.90 3.25 -14.99
C ASN A 285 8.17 2.43 -15.27
N ALA A 286 8.05 1.25 -15.90
CA ALA A 286 9.18 0.43 -16.25
C ALA A 286 10.05 1.12 -17.31
N SER A 287 9.45 1.77 -18.31
CA SER A 287 10.19 2.51 -19.34
C SER A 287 11.00 3.67 -18.72
N GLY A 288 10.40 4.43 -17.79
CA GLY A 288 11.11 5.50 -17.06
C GLY A 288 12.28 4.98 -16.21
N ARG A 289 12.14 3.79 -15.59
CA ARG A 289 13.21 3.17 -14.80
C ARG A 289 14.37 2.66 -15.64
N LEU A 290 14.17 2.43 -16.93
CA LEU A 290 15.14 1.93 -17.89
C LEU A 290 15.60 3.01 -18.90
N GLY A 291 15.21 4.28 -18.71
CA GLY A 291 15.65 5.41 -19.53
C GLY A 291 14.84 5.64 -20.81
N TYR A 292 13.63 5.13 -20.92
CA TYR A 292 12.77 5.21 -22.12
C TYR A 292 11.43 5.90 -21.85
N SER A 293 11.35 6.87 -20.91
CA SER A 293 10.10 7.54 -20.51
C SER A 293 9.38 8.25 -21.64
N TYR A 294 10.09 8.74 -22.67
CA TYR A 294 9.51 9.37 -23.86
C TYR A 294 8.51 8.47 -24.60
N LEU A 295 8.69 7.14 -24.55
CA LEU A 295 7.78 6.17 -25.18
C LEU A 295 6.33 6.30 -24.65
N GLY A 296 6.17 6.68 -23.39
CA GLY A 296 4.84 6.91 -22.83
C GLY A 296 4.15 8.11 -23.44
N VAL A 297 4.89 9.22 -23.70
CA VAL A 297 4.34 10.40 -24.37
C VAL A 297 4.00 10.08 -25.82
N GLU A 298 4.89 9.41 -26.54
CA GLU A 298 4.64 8.96 -27.91
C GLU A 298 3.40 8.08 -28.00
N LEU A 299 3.27 7.10 -27.08
CA LEU A 299 2.10 6.22 -27.02
C LEU A 299 0.78 6.99 -26.86
N PHE A 300 0.72 7.96 -25.95
CA PHE A 300 -0.52 8.66 -25.67
C PHE A 300 -0.86 9.74 -26.69
N THR A 301 0.12 10.23 -27.47
CA THR A 301 -0.07 11.31 -28.44
C THR A 301 -0.16 10.84 -29.88
N THR A 302 0.20 9.58 -30.19
CA THR A 302 0.08 9.01 -31.52
C THR A 302 -1.36 8.91 -32.01
N GLN A 303 -1.54 9.06 -33.32
CA GLN A 303 -2.81 8.83 -34.01
C GLN A 303 -2.73 7.58 -34.93
N SER A 304 -1.55 6.93 -34.99
CA SER A 304 -1.33 5.71 -35.78
C SER A 304 -1.61 4.47 -34.93
N GLN A 305 -2.45 3.61 -35.44
CA GLN A 305 -2.75 2.31 -34.82
C GLN A 305 -1.48 1.40 -34.81
N GLU A 306 -0.71 1.42 -35.90
CA GLU A 306 0.51 0.63 -36.06
C GLU A 306 1.56 1.05 -35.05
N GLU A 307 1.81 2.35 -34.93
CA GLU A 307 2.76 2.91 -33.96
C GLU A 307 2.34 2.60 -32.52
N ALA A 308 1.06 2.74 -32.18
CA ALA A 308 0.53 2.40 -30.86
C ALA A 308 0.77 0.94 -30.49
N VAL A 309 0.57 0.01 -31.43
CA VAL A 309 0.83 -1.42 -31.20
C VAL A 309 2.31 -1.67 -30.99
N GLU A 310 3.19 -1.06 -31.78
CA GLU A 310 4.64 -1.20 -31.66
C GLU A 310 5.13 -0.69 -30.29
N ILE A 311 4.75 0.54 -29.92
CA ILE A 311 5.18 1.14 -28.63
C ILE A 311 4.63 0.34 -27.45
N ALA A 312 3.35 -0.08 -27.48
CA ALA A 312 2.77 -0.90 -26.41
C ALA A 312 3.52 -2.23 -26.24
N SER A 313 4.00 -2.84 -27.33
CA SER A 313 4.76 -4.07 -27.30
C SER A 313 6.18 -3.83 -26.68
N ILE A 314 6.81 -2.70 -26.99
CA ILE A 314 8.10 -2.31 -26.40
C ILE A 314 7.93 -2.09 -24.88
N LEU A 315 6.88 -1.40 -24.47
CA LEU A 315 6.60 -1.18 -23.04
C LEU A 315 6.35 -2.48 -22.28
N GLU A 316 5.69 -3.46 -22.90
CA GLU A 316 5.56 -4.82 -22.32
C GLU A 316 6.90 -5.51 -22.16
N GLU A 317 7.77 -5.44 -23.19
CA GLU A 317 9.12 -6.01 -23.11
C GLU A 317 9.92 -5.38 -21.97
N LYS A 318 9.91 -4.05 -21.86
CA LYS A 318 10.60 -3.32 -20.77
C LYS A 318 10.04 -3.65 -19.39
N ASN A 319 8.73 -3.84 -19.26
CA ASN A 319 8.14 -4.28 -18.01
C ASN A 319 8.53 -5.72 -17.65
N ASN A 320 8.61 -6.62 -18.62
CA ASN A 320 9.09 -7.98 -18.41
C ASN A 320 10.56 -8.02 -17.99
N GLU A 321 11.41 -7.21 -18.62
CA GLU A 321 12.82 -7.03 -18.24
C GLU A 321 12.93 -6.55 -16.77
N ARG A 322 12.20 -5.50 -16.41
CA ARG A 322 12.14 -4.98 -15.05
C ARG A 322 11.68 -6.05 -14.05
N GLN A 323 10.63 -6.84 -14.38
CA GLN A 323 10.13 -7.91 -13.50
C GLN A 323 11.15 -9.03 -13.29
N MET A 324 11.92 -9.38 -14.32
CA MET A 324 12.99 -10.39 -14.20
C MET A 324 14.09 -9.91 -13.26
N ILE A 325 14.52 -8.66 -13.41
CA ILE A 325 15.54 -8.05 -12.53
C ILE A 325 15.03 -7.97 -11.09
N GLU A 326 13.79 -7.50 -10.92
CA GLU A 326 13.14 -7.40 -9.61
C GLU A 326 13.04 -8.76 -8.92
N ALA A 327 12.59 -9.80 -9.63
CA ALA A 327 12.46 -11.15 -9.09
C ALA A 327 13.83 -11.72 -8.66
N LYS A 328 14.89 -11.48 -9.45
CA LYS A 328 16.26 -11.88 -9.11
C LYS A 328 16.73 -11.18 -7.84
N MET A 329 16.62 -9.86 -7.78
CA MET A 329 17.04 -9.07 -6.62
C MET A 329 16.26 -9.46 -5.35
N TYR A 330 14.96 -9.68 -5.49
CA TYR A 330 14.10 -10.12 -4.37
C TYR A 330 14.53 -11.49 -3.84
N HIS A 331 14.82 -12.45 -4.72
CA HIS A 331 15.28 -13.78 -4.32
C HIS A 331 16.63 -13.71 -3.60
N GLU A 332 17.58 -12.96 -4.14
CA GLU A 332 18.89 -12.74 -3.52
C GLU A 332 18.78 -12.09 -2.14
N ALA A 333 17.92 -11.08 -1.98
CA ALA A 333 17.66 -10.44 -0.69
C ALA A 333 17.05 -11.44 0.31
N GLU A 334 16.11 -12.28 -0.13
CA GLU A 334 15.53 -13.33 0.70
C GLU A 334 16.56 -14.39 1.16
N GLU A 335 17.50 -14.77 0.29
CA GLU A 335 18.58 -15.68 0.65
C GLU A 335 19.50 -15.06 1.71
N MET A 336 19.84 -13.76 1.57
CA MET A 336 20.62 -13.04 2.57
C MET A 336 19.90 -13.02 3.93
N LEU A 337 18.63 -12.73 3.95
CA LEU A 337 17.81 -12.71 5.18
C LEU A 337 17.75 -14.08 5.87
N LYS A 338 17.69 -15.18 5.10
CA LYS A 338 17.64 -16.54 5.63
C LYS A 338 19.01 -17.04 6.11
N SER A 339 20.09 -16.60 5.48
CA SER A 339 21.44 -17.05 5.77
C SER A 339 22.08 -16.42 7.00
N ASN A 340 21.54 -15.30 7.49
CA ASN A 340 22.10 -14.58 8.63
C ASN A 340 21.02 -14.33 9.70
N SER A 341 21.18 -14.97 10.88
CA SER A 341 20.25 -14.88 12.00
C SER A 341 20.09 -13.47 12.59
N ARG A 342 21.06 -12.55 12.36
CA ARG A 342 20.98 -11.16 12.78
C ARG A 342 19.67 -10.50 12.34
N TYR A 343 19.23 -10.73 11.09
CA TYR A 343 18.02 -10.12 10.56
C TYR A 343 16.72 -10.53 11.26
N ASN A 344 16.75 -11.61 12.06
CA ASN A 344 15.60 -11.98 12.91
C ASN A 344 15.42 -10.96 14.04
N ASP A 345 16.53 -10.51 14.62
CA ASP A 345 16.54 -9.60 15.77
C ASP A 345 16.50 -8.12 15.35
N ASP A 346 17.08 -7.77 14.18
CA ASP A 346 17.09 -6.41 13.64
C ASP A 346 15.64 -5.90 13.40
N LYS A 347 15.34 -4.69 13.90
CA LYS A 347 14.06 -4.00 13.64
C LYS A 347 14.02 -3.34 12.27
N VAL A 348 15.17 -2.94 11.74
CA VAL A 348 15.35 -2.37 10.39
C VAL A 348 16.22 -3.31 9.57
N LEU A 349 15.72 -3.74 8.43
CA LEU A 349 16.47 -4.57 7.50
C LEU A 349 17.38 -3.70 6.64
N VAL A 350 18.69 -3.92 6.70
CA VAL A 350 19.67 -3.22 5.86
C VAL A 350 20.43 -4.26 5.06
N LEU A 351 20.26 -4.26 3.73
CA LEU A 351 20.90 -5.21 2.82
C LEU A 351 21.63 -4.45 1.72
N ALA A 352 22.83 -4.89 1.39
CA ALA A 352 23.64 -4.31 0.31
C ALA A 352 24.27 -5.41 -0.53
N LYS A 353 24.29 -5.21 -1.86
CA LYS A 353 24.92 -6.15 -2.78
C LYS A 353 25.39 -5.45 -4.06
N GLU A 354 26.51 -5.91 -4.59
CA GLU A 354 27.00 -5.49 -5.92
C GLU A 354 26.04 -5.90 -7.04
N GLY A 355 25.84 -5.00 -8.00
CA GLY A 355 25.03 -5.24 -9.18
C GLY A 355 23.52 -5.09 -9.00
N TRP A 356 23.05 -4.67 -7.83
CA TRP A 356 21.64 -4.29 -7.65
C TRP A 356 21.34 -2.95 -8.32
N GLN A 357 20.34 -2.94 -9.18
CA GLN A 357 20.01 -1.77 -10.00
C GLN A 357 19.23 -0.70 -9.23
N HIS A 358 19.74 0.53 -9.21
CA HIS A 358 19.15 1.67 -8.49
C HIS A 358 17.69 1.96 -8.88
N GLY A 359 17.34 1.84 -10.17
CA GLY A 359 15.98 2.09 -10.67
C GLY A 359 14.93 1.11 -10.13
N ILE A 360 15.32 -0.07 -9.65
CA ILE A 360 14.44 -1.18 -9.26
C ILE A 360 14.48 -1.45 -7.75
N ILE A 361 15.58 -1.09 -7.10
CA ILE A 361 15.86 -1.39 -5.68
C ILE A 361 14.71 -0.94 -4.74
N GLY A 362 14.09 0.20 -5.02
CA GLY A 362 12.98 0.71 -4.22
C GLY A 362 11.71 -0.16 -4.27
N ILE A 363 11.49 -0.89 -5.38
CA ILE A 363 10.36 -1.83 -5.49
C ILE A 363 10.60 -3.04 -4.60
N VAL A 364 11.83 -3.56 -4.63
CA VAL A 364 12.22 -4.71 -3.81
C VAL A 364 12.19 -4.35 -2.33
N ALA A 365 12.65 -3.15 -1.96
CA ALA A 365 12.55 -2.64 -0.59
C ALA A 365 11.09 -2.60 -0.10
N SER A 366 10.16 -2.06 -0.91
CA SER A 366 8.72 -2.06 -0.58
C SER A 366 8.18 -3.46 -0.35
N LYS A 367 8.50 -4.43 -1.22
CA LYS A 367 8.03 -5.82 -1.09
C LYS A 367 8.54 -6.51 0.18
N LEU A 368 9.79 -6.25 0.56
CA LEU A 368 10.36 -6.78 1.80
C LEU A 368 9.73 -6.11 3.02
N THR A 369 9.55 -4.78 2.99
CA THR A 369 8.84 -4.04 4.05
C THR A 369 7.43 -4.58 4.26
N GLU A 370 6.67 -4.81 3.20
CA GLU A 370 5.31 -5.39 3.28
C GLU A 370 5.31 -6.81 3.83
N LYS A 371 6.24 -7.67 3.37
CA LYS A 371 6.29 -9.08 3.77
C LYS A 371 6.70 -9.27 5.21
N TYR A 372 7.76 -8.57 5.65
CA TYR A 372 8.33 -8.73 6.99
C TYR A 372 7.75 -7.74 8.00
N TYR A 373 7.01 -6.74 7.52
CA TYR A 373 6.52 -5.60 8.27
C TYR A 373 7.63 -4.94 9.11
N LYS A 374 8.77 -4.71 8.47
CA LYS A 374 9.96 -4.04 9.02
C LYS A 374 10.41 -2.93 8.09
N PRO A 375 10.84 -1.77 8.59
CA PRO A 375 11.54 -0.80 7.75
C PRO A 375 12.72 -1.47 7.04
N THR A 376 12.90 -1.16 5.76
CA THR A 376 13.90 -1.86 4.93
C THR A 376 14.70 -0.87 4.09
N ILE A 377 16.02 -1.00 4.14
CA ILE A 377 16.98 -0.26 3.33
C ILE A 377 17.69 -1.26 2.42
N LEU A 378 17.60 -1.05 1.12
CA LEU A 378 18.35 -1.82 0.13
C LEU A 378 19.34 -0.91 -0.59
N LEU A 379 20.57 -1.39 -0.77
CA LEU A 379 21.68 -0.66 -1.35
C LEU A 379 22.32 -1.47 -2.49
N GLY A 380 22.46 -0.86 -3.66
CA GLY A 380 23.28 -1.37 -4.74
C GLY A 380 24.70 -0.78 -4.63
N ILE A 381 25.71 -1.65 -4.66
CA ILE A 381 27.09 -1.24 -4.59
C ILE A 381 27.67 -1.17 -5.99
N GLU A 382 28.28 -0.04 -6.33
CA GLU A 382 29.00 0.18 -7.57
C GLU A 382 30.23 1.06 -7.31
N ASN A 383 31.42 0.62 -7.75
CA ASN A 383 32.68 1.36 -7.62
C ASN A 383 33.02 1.84 -6.19
N GLY A 384 32.61 1.09 -5.16
CA GLY A 384 32.82 1.43 -3.74
C GLY A 384 31.77 2.38 -3.15
N GLU A 385 30.82 2.87 -3.93
CA GLU A 385 29.67 3.63 -3.45
C GLU A 385 28.44 2.73 -3.34
N ALA A 386 27.71 2.84 -2.22
CA ALA A 386 26.46 2.16 -1.98
C ALA A 386 25.30 3.17 -2.11
N THR A 387 24.46 2.99 -3.11
CA THR A 387 23.28 3.86 -3.33
C THR A 387 22.01 3.04 -3.32
N GLY A 388 20.96 3.56 -2.70
CA GLY A 388 19.73 2.79 -2.61
C GLY A 388 18.51 3.51 -2.11
N SER A 389 17.58 2.72 -1.64
CA SER A 389 16.25 3.17 -1.25
C SER A 389 15.83 2.56 0.07
N ALA A 390 15.24 3.38 0.91
CA ALA A 390 14.61 3.02 2.16
C ALA A 390 13.08 3.05 2.04
N ARG A 391 12.42 2.10 2.70
CA ARG A 391 10.96 2.05 2.87
C ARG A 391 10.64 1.79 4.31
N SER A 392 9.55 2.35 4.80
CA SER A 392 9.19 2.28 6.20
C SER A 392 7.81 1.67 6.45
N ILE A 393 7.54 1.37 7.71
CA ILE A 393 6.24 0.98 8.22
C ILE A 393 5.59 2.17 8.92
N LYS A 394 4.29 2.10 9.13
CA LYS A 394 3.58 3.13 9.88
C LYS A 394 4.11 3.21 11.32
N GLY A 395 4.44 4.42 11.76
CA GLY A 395 4.96 4.68 13.11
C GLY A 395 6.48 4.74 13.20
N PHE A 396 7.22 4.56 12.09
CA PHE A 396 8.65 4.77 12.05
C PHE A 396 9.03 5.76 10.95
N ASN A 397 9.55 6.92 11.35
CA ASN A 397 10.03 7.92 10.41
C ASN A 397 11.45 7.56 9.95
N ILE A 398 11.56 6.95 8.77
CA ILE A 398 12.85 6.53 8.21
C ILE A 398 13.76 7.71 7.89
N PHE A 399 13.19 8.87 7.53
CA PHE A 399 13.97 10.06 7.23
C PHE A 399 14.63 10.65 8.48
N GLU A 400 13.94 10.71 9.63
CA GLU A 400 14.54 11.06 10.91
C GLU A 400 15.66 10.11 11.33
N ALA A 401 15.46 8.80 11.09
CA ALA A 401 16.49 7.81 11.36
C ALA A 401 17.75 8.06 10.51
N LEU A 402 17.58 8.41 9.24
CA LEU A 402 18.70 8.77 8.36
C LEU A 402 19.38 10.08 8.80
N ILE A 403 18.63 11.10 9.23
CA ILE A 403 19.22 12.34 9.75
C ILE A 403 20.18 12.05 10.91
N LYS A 404 19.87 11.09 11.79
CA LYS A 404 20.79 10.69 12.89
C LYS A 404 22.07 10.04 12.39
N CYS A 405 22.04 9.46 11.20
CA CYS A 405 23.18 8.81 10.56
C CYS A 405 23.83 9.66 9.45
N LYS A 406 23.52 10.96 9.37
CA LYS A 406 23.91 11.85 8.26
C LYS A 406 25.41 11.86 7.96
N ASP A 407 26.25 11.75 9.01
CA ASP A 407 27.71 11.80 8.86
C ASP A 407 28.30 10.55 8.17
N LEU A 408 27.51 9.49 8.00
CA LEU A 408 27.88 8.27 7.26
C LEU A 408 27.54 8.35 5.76
N MET A 409 26.72 9.33 5.37
CA MET A 409 26.15 9.41 4.03
C MET A 409 26.72 10.58 3.24
N THR A 410 26.91 10.37 1.94
CA THR A 410 27.31 11.40 0.98
C THR A 410 26.09 12.20 0.50
N LYS A 411 24.94 11.53 0.37
CA LYS A 411 23.67 12.12 -0.05
C LYS A 411 22.49 11.37 0.57
N PHE A 412 21.46 12.08 1.00
CA PHE A 412 20.19 11.47 1.38
C PHE A 412 19.04 12.48 1.25
N GLY A 413 17.82 11.94 1.08
CA GLY A 413 16.61 12.76 0.98
C GLY A 413 15.38 11.87 1.00
N GLY A 414 14.24 12.44 1.36
CA GLY A 414 12.98 11.70 1.40
C GLY A 414 12.00 12.22 2.44
N HIS A 415 11.09 11.34 2.82
CA HIS A 415 10.00 11.59 3.75
C HIS A 415 9.86 10.45 4.76
N GLU A 416 8.90 10.54 5.67
CA GLU A 416 8.65 9.55 6.72
C GLU A 416 8.62 8.09 6.23
N GLN A 417 7.98 7.81 5.09
CA GLN A 417 7.75 6.45 4.62
C GLN A 417 8.72 5.96 3.56
N ALA A 418 9.48 6.85 2.93
CA ALA A 418 10.41 6.52 1.86
C ALA A 418 11.55 7.53 1.77
N ALA A 419 12.77 7.03 1.55
CA ALA A 419 13.95 7.87 1.37
C ALA A 419 14.93 7.23 0.36
N GLY A 420 15.75 8.08 -0.26
CA GLY A 420 16.94 7.68 -1.02
C GLY A 420 18.20 8.04 -0.25
N LEU A 421 19.28 7.28 -0.42
CA LEU A 421 20.55 7.54 0.24
C LEU A 421 21.73 7.00 -0.58
N SER A 422 22.90 7.65 -0.39
CA SER A 422 24.19 7.21 -0.90
C SER A 422 25.25 7.32 0.18
N LEU A 423 26.16 6.36 0.26
CA LEU A 423 27.25 6.31 1.23
C LEU A 423 28.40 5.47 0.69
N ASP A 424 29.58 5.59 1.32
CA ASP A 424 30.69 4.67 1.07
C ASP A 424 30.30 3.24 1.46
N SER A 425 30.64 2.26 0.65
CA SER A 425 30.28 0.85 0.90
C SER A 425 30.81 0.31 2.23
N ASP A 426 31.95 0.83 2.72
CA ASP A 426 32.53 0.47 4.02
C ASP A 426 31.69 0.93 5.21
N ASN A 427 30.83 1.93 5.01
CA ASN A 427 29.94 2.47 6.03
C ASN A 427 28.61 1.72 6.16
N VAL A 428 28.29 0.78 5.26
CA VAL A 428 27.00 0.07 5.25
C VAL A 428 26.72 -0.66 6.56
N GLU A 429 27.71 -1.37 7.10
CA GLU A 429 27.58 -2.10 8.36
C GLU A 429 27.41 -1.17 9.56
N ILE A 430 28.10 -0.03 9.53
CA ILE A 430 27.99 1.01 10.57
C ILE A 430 26.59 1.62 10.53
N LEU A 431 26.07 1.96 9.34
CA LEU A 431 24.72 2.45 9.14
C LEU A 431 23.69 1.44 9.68
N ALA A 432 23.84 0.15 9.38
CA ALA A 432 22.93 -0.89 9.82
C ALA A 432 22.87 -0.96 11.36
N ASN A 433 24.00 -0.84 12.03
CA ASN A 433 24.06 -0.84 13.49
C ASN A 433 23.43 0.42 14.11
N GLU A 434 23.76 1.61 13.59
CA GLU A 434 23.26 2.87 14.14
C GLU A 434 21.75 3.04 13.92
N ILE A 435 21.23 2.66 12.74
CA ILE A 435 19.80 2.75 12.45
C ILE A 435 18.97 1.77 13.28
N ASN A 436 19.51 0.57 13.59
CA ASN A 436 18.86 -0.38 14.48
C ASN A 436 18.87 0.09 15.92
N LYS A 437 19.96 0.71 16.41
CA LYS A 437 19.96 1.39 17.72
C LYS A 437 18.89 2.47 17.81
N PHE A 438 18.74 3.30 16.77
CA PHE A 438 17.67 4.30 16.73
C PHE A 438 16.28 3.63 16.76
N ALA A 439 16.09 2.54 16.01
CA ALA A 439 14.84 1.80 16.00
C ALA A 439 14.51 1.13 17.34
N ASP A 440 15.52 0.70 18.11
CA ASP A 440 15.30 0.13 19.45
C ASP A 440 14.68 1.11 20.44
N TYR A 441 15.00 2.39 20.30
CA TYR A 441 14.42 3.44 21.14
C TYR A 441 13.05 3.95 20.64
N ASN A 442 12.78 3.87 19.32
CA ASN A 442 11.64 4.53 18.71
C ASN A 442 10.54 3.55 18.20
N LEU A 443 10.83 2.25 18.10
CA LEU A 443 9.85 1.21 17.73
C LEU A 443 9.54 0.30 18.90
N THR A 444 8.28 0.21 19.24
CA THR A 444 7.77 -0.78 20.19
C THR A 444 7.37 -2.06 19.46
N GLU A 445 7.18 -3.16 20.21
CA GLU A 445 6.65 -4.41 19.66
C GLU A 445 5.25 -4.23 19.01
N ASP A 446 4.45 -3.31 19.56
CA ASP A 446 3.12 -2.98 19.01
C ASP A 446 3.21 -2.30 17.63
N ASP A 447 4.25 -1.50 17.39
CA ASP A 447 4.48 -0.82 16.11
C ASP A 447 4.91 -1.81 15.02
N MET A 448 5.53 -2.93 15.42
CA MET A 448 5.93 -4.01 14.51
C MET A 448 4.77 -4.96 14.13
N ILE A 449 3.56 -4.67 14.57
CA ILE A 449 2.35 -5.43 14.23
C ILE A 449 1.52 -4.65 13.21
N GLU A 450 1.28 -5.25 12.04
CA GLU A 450 0.45 -4.63 11.01
C GLU A 450 -0.98 -4.39 11.51
N ASN A 451 -1.38 -3.11 11.54
CA ASN A 451 -2.74 -2.71 11.86
C ASN A 451 -3.63 -2.76 10.60
N VAL A 452 -4.67 -3.57 10.64
CA VAL A 452 -5.63 -3.69 9.53
C VAL A 452 -6.96 -3.08 9.93
N ASN A 453 -7.34 -2.00 9.24
CA ASN A 453 -8.64 -1.38 9.45
C ASN A 453 -9.76 -2.27 8.89
N VAL A 454 -10.81 -2.45 9.70
CA VAL A 454 -12.00 -3.24 9.41
C VAL A 454 -13.22 -2.33 9.56
N GLU A 455 -14.14 -2.35 8.61
CA GLU A 455 -15.33 -1.48 8.71
C GLU A 455 -16.16 -1.87 9.94
N PHE A 456 -16.57 -3.13 10.04
CA PHE A 456 -17.32 -3.72 11.15
C PHE A 456 -17.44 -5.24 11.00
N GLU A 457 -18.03 -5.89 11.99
CA GLU A 457 -18.42 -7.32 11.92
C GLU A 457 -19.74 -7.47 11.15
N LEU A 458 -19.74 -8.27 10.07
CA LEU A 458 -20.94 -8.58 9.30
C LEU A 458 -21.78 -9.65 9.98
N GLN A 459 -23.08 -9.39 10.04
CA GLN A 459 -24.06 -10.40 10.43
C GLN A 459 -24.40 -11.30 9.24
N GLU A 460 -24.60 -12.58 9.48
CA GLU A 460 -24.79 -13.57 8.41
C GLU A 460 -26.03 -13.33 7.53
N ASN A 461 -27.10 -12.78 8.12
CA ASN A 461 -28.35 -12.49 7.43
C ASN A 461 -28.24 -11.41 6.35
N VAL A 462 -27.25 -10.48 6.47
CA VAL A 462 -27.05 -9.40 5.48
C VAL A 462 -26.08 -9.78 4.37
N ILE A 463 -25.37 -10.92 4.50
CA ILE A 463 -24.41 -11.39 3.49
C ILE A 463 -25.17 -12.00 2.31
N ASN A 464 -25.26 -11.24 1.22
CA ASN A 464 -25.97 -11.63 0.00
C ASN A 464 -25.43 -10.85 -1.22
N LEU A 465 -25.87 -11.20 -2.44
CA LEU A 465 -25.44 -10.53 -3.67
C LEU A 465 -25.86 -9.06 -3.75
N ASN A 466 -27.01 -8.69 -3.14
CA ASN A 466 -27.44 -7.30 -3.12
C ASN A 466 -26.43 -6.40 -2.39
N LEU A 467 -25.90 -6.85 -1.25
CA LEU A 467 -24.85 -6.11 -0.53
C LEU A 467 -23.57 -5.98 -1.39
N VAL A 468 -23.20 -7.02 -2.15
CA VAL A 468 -22.06 -6.94 -3.08
C VAL A 468 -22.30 -5.87 -4.14
N GLU A 469 -23.48 -5.85 -4.76
CA GLU A 469 -23.84 -4.85 -5.77
C GLU A 469 -23.84 -3.41 -5.20
N GLU A 470 -24.28 -3.23 -3.96
CA GLU A 470 -24.22 -1.94 -3.30
C GLU A 470 -22.77 -1.51 -2.98
N LEU A 471 -21.90 -2.46 -2.57
CA LEU A 471 -20.47 -2.19 -2.35
C LEU A 471 -19.77 -1.73 -3.63
N HIS A 472 -20.12 -2.29 -4.79
CA HIS A 472 -19.59 -1.85 -6.08
C HIS A 472 -19.93 -0.38 -6.43
N LYS A 473 -21.02 0.18 -5.88
CA LYS A 473 -21.34 1.60 -6.04
C LYS A 473 -20.32 2.51 -5.36
N LEU A 474 -19.61 2.01 -4.33
CA LEU A 474 -18.54 2.73 -3.65
C LEU A 474 -17.23 2.83 -4.46
N GLU A 475 -17.09 2.07 -5.55
CA GLU A 475 -15.95 2.16 -6.47
C GLU A 475 -15.88 3.53 -7.18
N PRO A 476 -14.65 3.96 -7.56
CA PRO A 476 -13.35 3.27 -7.50
C PRO A 476 -12.74 3.27 -6.10
N PHE A 477 -12.06 2.15 -5.75
CA PHE A 477 -11.30 2.04 -4.51
C PHE A 477 -9.83 2.45 -4.70
N GLY A 478 -9.25 3.04 -3.67
CA GLY A 478 -7.86 3.48 -3.61
C GLY A 478 -7.55 4.18 -2.29
N LEU A 479 -6.55 5.07 -2.27
CA LEU A 479 -6.18 5.83 -1.07
C LEU A 479 -7.39 6.66 -0.59
N ASN A 480 -7.62 6.72 0.70
CA ASN A 480 -8.76 7.35 1.40
C ASN A 480 -10.15 6.80 1.03
N ASN A 481 -10.26 5.93 0.04
CA ASN A 481 -11.45 5.15 -0.27
C ASN A 481 -11.09 3.65 -0.40
N PRO A 482 -10.61 2.98 0.65
CA PRO A 482 -10.18 1.59 0.57
C PRO A 482 -11.37 0.66 0.31
N ASN A 483 -11.10 -0.47 -0.37
CA ASN A 483 -12.09 -1.54 -0.50
C ASN A 483 -12.48 -2.04 0.90
N PRO A 484 -13.80 -2.02 1.26
CA PRO A 484 -14.28 -2.38 2.59
C PRO A 484 -13.84 -3.78 3.03
N ARG A 485 -13.31 -3.86 4.25
CA ARG A 485 -12.94 -5.12 4.90
C ARG A 485 -13.86 -5.39 6.05
N PHE A 486 -14.28 -6.65 6.16
CA PHE A 486 -15.22 -7.10 7.17
C PHE A 486 -14.65 -8.28 7.94
N ILE A 487 -15.22 -8.55 9.10
CA ILE A 487 -14.96 -9.79 9.82
C ILE A 487 -16.25 -10.57 10.04
N VAL A 488 -16.10 -11.88 10.11
CA VAL A 488 -17.07 -12.81 10.70
C VAL A 488 -16.39 -13.64 11.77
N ARG A 489 -17.14 -14.06 12.78
CA ARG A 489 -16.56 -14.76 13.95
C ARG A 489 -17.21 -16.10 14.19
N ASN A 490 -16.40 -17.01 14.76
CA ASN A 490 -16.83 -18.33 15.21
C ASN A 490 -17.45 -19.21 14.10
N TYR A 491 -16.84 -19.19 12.91
CA TYR A 491 -17.19 -20.11 11.83
C TYR A 491 -16.39 -21.40 11.94
N ILE A 492 -16.94 -22.52 11.50
CA ILE A 492 -16.26 -23.79 11.44
C ILE A 492 -15.59 -23.95 10.08
N LEU A 493 -14.30 -24.26 10.05
CA LEU A 493 -13.57 -24.57 8.83
C LEU A 493 -13.98 -25.96 8.31
N LYS A 494 -14.63 -26.03 7.15
CA LYS A 494 -15.17 -27.26 6.56
C LYS A 494 -14.27 -27.88 5.51
N ASP A 495 -13.52 -27.06 4.78
CA ASP A 495 -12.58 -27.51 3.75
C ASP A 495 -11.41 -26.53 3.63
N LEU A 496 -10.23 -27.06 3.27
CA LEU A 496 -8.99 -26.29 3.19
C LEU A 496 -8.07 -26.88 2.11
N LYS A 497 -7.94 -26.18 0.98
CA LYS A 497 -7.18 -26.65 -0.17
C LYS A 497 -6.24 -25.58 -0.72
N VAL A 498 -5.06 -26.00 -1.13
CA VAL A 498 -4.16 -25.16 -1.92
C VAL A 498 -4.57 -25.25 -3.38
N ILE A 499 -4.61 -24.09 -4.05
CA ILE A 499 -5.01 -23.96 -5.45
C ILE A 499 -4.04 -23.04 -6.23
N GLY A 500 -4.21 -22.98 -7.54
CA GLY A 500 -3.37 -22.20 -8.45
C GLY A 500 -2.28 -23.04 -9.12
N LYS A 501 -1.81 -22.58 -10.29
CA LYS A 501 -0.79 -23.30 -11.09
C LYS A 501 0.50 -23.56 -10.30
N ASN A 502 0.89 -22.61 -9.45
CA ASN A 502 2.10 -22.70 -8.60
C ASN A 502 1.78 -23.05 -7.14
N GLN A 503 0.57 -23.52 -6.84
CA GLN A 503 0.12 -23.88 -5.48
C GLN A 503 0.34 -22.75 -4.44
N GLN A 504 0.17 -21.48 -4.84
CA GLN A 504 0.41 -20.33 -3.98
C GLN A 504 -0.84 -19.79 -3.28
N HIS A 505 -2.04 -20.18 -3.74
CA HIS A 505 -3.30 -19.66 -3.21
C HIS A 505 -3.98 -20.65 -2.29
N LEU A 506 -4.82 -20.14 -1.39
CA LEU A 506 -5.60 -20.93 -0.46
C LEU A 506 -7.09 -20.82 -0.79
N LYS A 507 -7.77 -21.93 -0.88
CA LYS A 507 -9.23 -22.02 -0.96
C LYS A 507 -9.73 -22.72 0.29
N LEU A 508 -10.71 -22.12 0.97
CA LEU A 508 -11.33 -22.72 2.14
C LEU A 508 -12.84 -22.49 2.14
N ASN A 509 -13.56 -23.35 2.83
CA ASN A 509 -14.97 -23.21 3.10
C ASN A 509 -15.20 -23.04 4.60
N ILE A 510 -15.94 -22.03 4.98
CA ILE A 510 -16.35 -21.77 6.36
C ILE A 510 -17.87 -21.88 6.48
N GLU A 511 -18.38 -22.36 7.60
CA GLU A 511 -19.80 -22.60 7.81
C GLU A 511 -20.21 -22.24 9.25
N LYS A 512 -21.39 -21.64 9.36
CA LYS A 512 -22.12 -21.45 10.61
C LYS A 512 -23.58 -21.82 10.37
N GLU A 513 -24.46 -20.90 9.99
CA GLU A 513 -25.79 -21.19 9.46
C GLU A 513 -25.76 -21.39 7.94
N LYS A 514 -24.89 -20.66 7.27
CA LYS A 514 -24.62 -20.76 5.83
C LYS A 514 -23.16 -21.09 5.59
N SER A 515 -22.88 -21.64 4.40
CA SER A 515 -21.53 -21.96 3.95
C SER A 515 -21.02 -20.91 2.98
N TYR A 516 -19.78 -20.45 3.17
CA TYR A 516 -19.13 -19.46 2.32
C TYR A 516 -17.78 -19.94 1.83
N GLU A 517 -17.54 -19.74 0.53
CA GLU A 517 -16.27 -19.98 -0.10
C GLU A 517 -15.34 -18.79 0.13
N CYS A 518 -14.10 -19.03 0.57
CA CYS A 518 -13.08 -18.02 0.75
C CYS A 518 -11.88 -18.32 -0.15
N ILE A 519 -11.34 -17.29 -0.79
CA ILE A 519 -10.11 -17.39 -1.59
C ILE A 519 -9.06 -16.45 -1.01
N GLY A 520 -7.91 -17.02 -0.62
CA GLY A 520 -6.73 -16.29 -0.14
C GLY A 520 -5.61 -16.33 -1.16
N PHE A 521 -5.34 -15.20 -1.82
CA PHE A 521 -4.23 -15.10 -2.78
C PHE A 521 -2.89 -15.06 -2.06
N ASN A 522 -1.92 -15.90 -2.51
CA ASN A 522 -0.58 -16.06 -1.93
C ASN A 522 -0.57 -16.47 -0.44
N MET A 523 -1.60 -17.19 0.00
CA MET A 523 -1.80 -17.58 1.40
C MET A 523 -1.67 -19.10 1.63
N SER A 524 -1.05 -19.85 0.71
CA SER A 524 -0.91 -21.31 0.81
C SER A 524 -0.15 -21.76 2.08
N HIS A 525 0.76 -20.90 2.60
CA HIS A 525 1.51 -21.17 3.83
C HIS A 525 0.61 -21.35 5.06
N LEU A 526 -0.60 -20.80 5.05
CA LEU A 526 -1.57 -20.95 6.14
C LEU A 526 -2.16 -22.37 6.22
N LYS A 527 -2.02 -23.19 5.17
CA LYS A 527 -2.58 -24.56 5.18
C LYS A 527 -2.05 -25.41 6.32
N SER A 528 -0.78 -25.25 6.67
CA SER A 528 -0.16 -25.99 7.79
C SER A 528 -0.59 -25.50 9.16
N MET A 529 -1.20 -24.30 9.26
CA MET A 529 -1.57 -23.68 10.52
C MET A 529 -2.99 -24.00 10.97
N TYR A 530 -3.85 -24.51 10.06
CA TYR A 530 -5.26 -24.76 10.32
C TYR A 530 -5.67 -26.17 9.88
N LYS A 531 -6.69 -26.72 10.56
CA LYS A 531 -7.29 -28.00 10.19
C LYS A 531 -8.81 -27.90 10.06
N VAL A 532 -9.40 -28.82 9.31
CA VAL A 532 -10.86 -28.96 9.20
C VAL A 532 -11.45 -29.21 10.58
N GLY A 533 -12.49 -28.51 10.95
CA GLY A 533 -13.11 -28.50 12.27
C GLY A 533 -12.71 -27.34 13.17
N ASP A 534 -11.61 -26.63 12.86
CA ASP A 534 -11.21 -25.45 13.63
C ASP A 534 -12.32 -24.38 13.61
N LYS A 535 -12.57 -23.74 14.76
CA LYS A 535 -13.38 -22.52 14.82
C LYS A 535 -12.49 -21.33 14.49
N VAL A 536 -12.90 -20.54 13.51
CA VAL A 536 -12.10 -19.44 12.98
C VAL A 536 -12.87 -18.13 12.95
N ASP A 537 -12.14 -17.04 13.14
CA ASP A 537 -12.53 -15.69 12.77
C ASP A 537 -11.86 -15.35 11.44
N VAL A 538 -12.58 -14.73 10.52
CA VAL A 538 -12.10 -14.45 9.17
C VAL A 538 -12.21 -12.98 8.86
N LEU A 539 -11.12 -12.39 8.36
CA LEU A 539 -11.06 -11.05 7.79
C LEU A 539 -11.10 -11.15 6.26
N PHE A 540 -12.01 -10.45 5.63
CA PHE A 540 -12.24 -10.59 4.20
C PHE A 540 -12.78 -9.30 3.56
N GLN A 541 -12.71 -9.26 2.24
CA GLN A 541 -13.51 -8.38 1.38
C GLN A 541 -14.64 -9.21 0.77
N LEU A 542 -15.80 -8.60 0.60
CA LEU A 542 -16.94 -9.26 0.00
C LEU A 542 -16.88 -9.07 -1.52
N ASP A 543 -17.06 -10.16 -2.26
CA ASP A 543 -17.01 -10.19 -3.72
C ASP A 543 -18.00 -11.20 -4.27
N GLU A 544 -18.15 -11.27 -5.57
CA GLU A 544 -18.93 -12.31 -6.23
C GLU A 544 -18.07 -13.26 -7.08
N ASN A 545 -18.41 -14.50 -7.04
CA ASN A 545 -17.94 -15.49 -8.02
C ASN A 545 -19.01 -15.70 -9.07
N ASN A 546 -18.71 -15.37 -10.33
CA ASN A 546 -19.57 -15.61 -11.46
C ASN A 546 -18.94 -16.71 -12.35
N TYR A 547 -19.38 -17.95 -12.14
CA TYR A 547 -18.92 -19.08 -12.92
C TYR A 547 -20.06 -19.66 -13.73
N MET A 548 -19.93 -19.65 -15.06
CA MET A 548 -20.95 -20.13 -16.02
C MET A 548 -22.36 -19.51 -15.79
N GLY A 549 -22.40 -18.21 -15.46
CA GLY A 549 -23.65 -17.49 -15.17
C GLY A 549 -24.23 -17.73 -13.78
N ASN A 550 -23.61 -18.59 -12.97
CA ASN A 550 -24.04 -18.83 -11.59
C ASN A 550 -23.30 -17.87 -10.65
N ARG A 551 -24.01 -16.84 -10.18
CA ARG A 551 -23.47 -15.81 -9.28
C ARG A 551 -23.61 -16.25 -7.83
N LYS A 552 -22.51 -16.23 -7.08
CA LYS A 552 -22.46 -16.52 -5.64
C LYS A 552 -21.58 -15.53 -4.91
N VAL A 553 -21.95 -15.22 -3.67
CA VAL A 553 -21.08 -14.45 -2.78
C VAL A 553 -19.81 -15.25 -2.51
N GLN A 554 -18.67 -14.55 -2.56
CA GLN A 554 -17.35 -15.09 -2.27
C GLN A 554 -16.61 -14.16 -1.31
N PHE A 555 -15.83 -14.72 -0.41
CA PHE A 555 -14.96 -13.96 0.48
C PHE A 555 -13.53 -13.94 -0.09
N LEU A 556 -13.02 -12.75 -0.37
CA LEU A 556 -11.60 -12.57 -0.65
C LEU A 556 -10.86 -12.46 0.69
N LEU A 557 -10.27 -13.58 1.11
CA LEU A 557 -9.58 -13.72 2.39
C LEU A 557 -8.41 -12.72 2.49
N LYS A 558 -8.32 -12.02 3.61
CA LYS A 558 -7.22 -11.09 3.94
C LYS A 558 -6.44 -11.54 5.17
N ASP A 559 -7.11 -12.22 6.10
CA ASP A 559 -6.49 -12.84 7.25
C ASP A 559 -7.44 -13.87 7.87
N ILE A 560 -6.92 -14.81 8.63
CA ILE A 560 -7.68 -15.81 9.38
C ILE A 560 -6.99 -16.08 10.71
N ARG A 561 -7.76 -16.30 11.75
CA ARG A 561 -7.24 -16.71 13.07
C ARG A 561 -8.19 -17.68 13.74
N LEU A 562 -7.69 -18.47 14.67
CA LEU A 562 -8.53 -19.27 15.53
C LEU A 562 -9.47 -18.37 16.35
N ALA A 563 -10.74 -18.76 16.44
CA ALA A 563 -11.71 -18.01 17.23
C ALA A 563 -11.30 -18.06 18.71
N ARG A 564 -11.32 -16.90 19.36
CA ARG A 564 -11.01 -16.81 20.78
C ARG A 564 -12.12 -17.42 21.60
N PRO A 565 -11.81 -18.20 22.64
CA PRO A 565 -12.81 -18.63 23.61
C PRO A 565 -13.53 -17.42 24.23
N LYS A 566 -14.81 -17.57 24.55
CA LYS A 566 -15.61 -16.48 25.16
C LYS A 566 -15.02 -15.94 26.46
N SER A 567 -14.27 -16.78 27.21
CA SER A 567 -13.59 -16.41 28.45
C SER A 567 -12.34 -15.52 28.22
N ALA A 568 -11.79 -15.47 27.01
CA ALA A 568 -10.62 -14.67 26.66
C ALA A 568 -10.96 -13.26 26.11
N SER A 569 -12.05 -12.64 26.58
CA SER A 569 -12.65 -11.44 26.01
C SER A 569 -11.87 -10.12 26.24
N ASN A 570 -10.64 -10.15 26.78
CA ASN A 570 -9.85 -8.95 27.00
C ASN A 570 -8.79 -8.76 25.91
N ASP A 571 -9.10 -7.93 24.90
CA ASP A 571 -8.16 -7.52 23.85
C ASP A 571 -6.87 -6.90 24.41
N LYS A 572 -6.95 -6.23 25.57
CA LYS A 572 -5.78 -5.72 26.30
C LYS A 572 -4.85 -6.83 26.82
N LEU A 573 -5.37 -8.00 27.07
CA LEU A 573 -4.65 -9.10 27.69
C LEU A 573 -3.79 -9.84 26.65
N SER A 574 -4.34 -10.11 25.46
CA SER A 574 -3.58 -10.72 24.36
C SER A 574 -2.45 -9.83 23.85
N LEU A 575 -2.63 -8.52 23.87
CA LEU A 575 -1.59 -7.53 23.54
C LEU A 575 -0.52 -7.43 24.63
N LYS A 576 -0.90 -7.54 25.91
CA LYS A 576 0.03 -7.56 27.04
C LYS A 576 0.89 -8.83 27.08
N LEU A 577 0.33 -9.96 26.63
CA LEU A 577 1.06 -11.22 26.44
C LEU A 577 2.07 -11.14 25.28
N MET A 578 1.71 -10.45 24.17
CA MET A 578 2.63 -10.23 23.05
C MET A 578 3.75 -9.24 23.38
N SER A 579 3.55 -8.30 24.30
CA SER A 579 4.53 -7.25 24.63
C SER A 579 5.53 -7.65 25.72
N LYS A 580 5.34 -8.79 26.39
CA LYS A 580 6.27 -9.28 27.43
C LYS A 580 7.04 -10.47 26.88
N ILE A 581 8.08 -10.19 26.08
CA ILE A 581 9.06 -11.17 25.63
C ILE A 581 9.99 -11.50 26.81
N ILE A 582 10.12 -12.78 27.13
CA ILE A 582 11.10 -13.27 28.11
C ILE A 582 12.49 -13.08 27.49
N PRO A 583 13.43 -12.37 28.16
CA PRO A 583 14.79 -12.22 27.66
C PRO A 583 15.49 -13.57 27.46
N LYS A 584 16.37 -13.65 26.45
CA LYS A 584 17.14 -14.86 26.07
C LYS A 584 17.96 -15.47 27.21
N ASP A 585 18.20 -14.78 28.31
CA ASP A 585 19.04 -15.23 29.45
C ASP A 585 18.31 -16.11 30.47
N THR A 586 17.06 -16.48 30.26
CA THR A 586 16.30 -17.31 31.18
C THR A 586 16.67 -18.80 31.14
N GLN A 587 17.55 -19.24 30.22
CA GLN A 587 18.10 -20.62 30.27
C GLN A 587 18.88 -20.95 31.56
N SER A 588 19.28 -19.92 32.32
CA SER A 588 19.99 -20.10 33.58
C SER A 588 19.10 -20.28 34.83
N LEU A 589 17.78 -20.05 34.71
CA LEU A 589 16.87 -20.10 35.87
C LEU A 589 16.32 -21.50 36.20
N TYR A 590 16.37 -22.45 35.26
CA TYR A 590 15.86 -23.79 35.48
C TYR A 590 16.87 -24.85 35.01
N ASN A 591 17.47 -25.58 35.95
CA ASN A 591 18.25 -26.80 35.67
C ASN A 591 17.30 -27.97 35.32
N ILE A 592 16.58 -27.85 34.19
CA ILE A 592 15.69 -28.92 33.72
C ILE A 592 16.42 -29.67 32.61
N SER A 593 16.55 -30.99 32.78
CA SER A 593 17.18 -31.87 31.78
C SER A 593 16.16 -32.25 30.70
N VAL A 594 16.63 -32.45 29.46
CA VAL A 594 15.79 -32.89 28.33
C VAL A 594 15.12 -34.26 28.57
N SER A 595 15.63 -35.03 29.51
CA SER A 595 15.06 -36.31 29.92
C SER A 595 13.76 -36.22 30.72
N ASP A 596 13.39 -34.99 31.16
CA ASP A 596 12.21 -34.77 31.99
C ASP A 596 10.97 -34.39 31.17
N PHE A 597 11.07 -34.42 29.83
CA PHE A 597 10.01 -34.03 28.90
C PHE A 597 9.49 -35.23 28.09
N GLU A 598 8.18 -35.39 28.03
CA GLU A 598 7.52 -36.18 26.99
C GLU A 598 7.30 -35.29 25.73
N LEU A 599 7.98 -35.67 24.64
CA LEU A 599 7.86 -34.97 23.35
C LEU A 599 6.76 -35.64 22.52
N PHE A 600 5.74 -34.87 22.20
CA PHE A 600 4.71 -35.29 21.26
C PHE A 600 4.94 -34.62 19.90
N ASP A 601 4.93 -35.41 18.84
CA ASP A 601 4.92 -34.86 17.49
C ASP A 601 3.51 -34.33 17.17
N GLY A 602 3.40 -33.25 16.45
CA GLY A 602 2.15 -32.52 16.19
C GLY A 602 1.08 -33.31 15.39
N ASN A 603 1.30 -34.61 15.14
CA ASN A 603 0.37 -35.50 14.43
C ASN A 603 -0.42 -36.43 15.36
N THR A 604 -0.11 -36.45 16.65
CA THR A 604 -0.85 -37.24 17.64
C THR A 604 -2.01 -36.43 18.21
N ASP A 605 -3.22 -36.94 18.10
CA ASP A 605 -4.39 -36.41 18.81
C ASP A 605 -4.21 -36.67 20.32
N ILE A 606 -3.67 -35.68 21.02
CA ILE A 606 -3.52 -35.72 22.47
C ILE A 606 -4.79 -35.13 23.07
N ASN A 607 -5.45 -35.94 23.88
CA ASN A 607 -6.53 -35.43 24.72
C ASN A 607 -5.89 -34.73 25.94
N ILE A 608 -5.86 -33.40 25.88
CA ILE A 608 -5.32 -32.58 26.99
C ILE A 608 -5.93 -32.93 28.35
N PHE A 609 -7.17 -33.40 28.37
CA PHE A 609 -7.86 -33.79 29.61
C PHE A 609 -7.21 -34.94 30.37
N ASP A 610 -6.48 -35.80 29.69
CA ASP A 610 -5.81 -36.94 30.32
C ASP A 610 -4.63 -36.51 31.21
N TYR A 611 -4.26 -35.23 31.15
CA TYR A 611 -3.12 -34.65 31.87
C TYR A 611 -3.52 -33.65 32.96
N PHE A 612 -4.81 -33.29 33.08
CA PHE A 612 -5.27 -32.29 34.08
C PHE A 612 -5.27 -32.78 35.52
N GLU A 613 -5.10 -34.08 35.75
CA GLU A 613 -4.96 -34.65 37.11
C GLU A 613 -3.54 -34.55 37.68
N LYS A 614 -2.60 -34.02 36.88
CA LYS A 614 -1.18 -33.87 37.23
C LYS A 614 -0.72 -32.46 37.02
N ASP A 615 0.29 -32.03 37.77
CA ASP A 615 0.99 -30.76 37.46
C ASP A 615 1.60 -30.86 36.06
N THR A 616 1.01 -30.15 35.13
CA THR A 616 1.35 -30.31 33.72
C THR A 616 1.74 -28.95 33.12
N LEU A 617 2.91 -28.92 32.49
CA LEU A 617 3.41 -27.80 31.73
C LEU A 617 3.24 -28.10 30.22
N ILE A 618 2.40 -27.37 29.53
CA ILE A 618 2.23 -27.51 28.08
C ILE A 618 2.99 -26.40 27.38
N ILE A 619 3.96 -26.78 26.55
CA ILE A 619 4.76 -25.85 25.74
C ILE A 619 4.28 -25.94 24.31
N SER A 620 3.85 -24.82 23.75
CA SER A 620 3.54 -24.70 22.32
C SER A 620 4.53 -23.78 21.64
N ASN A 621 5.08 -24.20 20.51
CA ASN A 621 6.02 -23.40 19.71
C ASN A 621 5.34 -22.43 18.74
N SER A 622 4.01 -22.37 18.76
CA SER A 622 3.26 -21.47 17.89
C SER A 622 2.08 -20.80 18.60
N ILE A 623 1.76 -19.58 18.16
CA ILE A 623 0.56 -18.83 18.59
C ILE A 623 -0.72 -19.64 18.31
N ASN A 624 -0.79 -20.34 17.19
CA ASN A 624 -1.95 -21.13 16.83
C ASN A 624 -2.08 -22.39 17.70
N GLY A 625 -0.95 -23.04 18.06
CA GLY A 625 -0.92 -24.12 19.04
C GLY A 625 -1.42 -23.65 20.41
N PHE A 626 -1.01 -22.45 20.84
CA PHE A 626 -1.51 -21.82 22.06
C PHE A 626 -3.03 -21.61 22.02
N TYR A 627 -3.58 -21.05 20.95
CA TYR A 627 -5.02 -20.85 20.81
C TYR A 627 -5.80 -22.17 20.73
N ARG A 628 -5.23 -23.24 20.18
CA ARG A 628 -5.81 -24.58 20.21
C ARG A 628 -5.89 -25.11 21.64
N ALA A 629 -4.78 -25.07 22.36
CA ALA A 629 -4.75 -25.46 23.76
C ALA A 629 -5.77 -24.68 24.60
N MET A 630 -5.87 -23.35 24.39
CA MET A 630 -6.87 -22.51 25.06
C MET A 630 -8.30 -22.83 24.65
N SER A 631 -8.53 -23.22 23.39
CA SER A 631 -9.87 -23.65 22.93
C SER A 631 -10.31 -24.94 23.60
N ASP A 632 -9.40 -25.89 23.79
CA ASP A 632 -9.68 -27.16 24.44
C ASP A 632 -9.96 -26.96 25.95
N VAL A 633 -9.16 -26.10 26.61
CA VAL A 633 -9.39 -25.71 28.02
C VAL A 633 -10.72 -25.00 28.25
N SER A 634 -11.18 -24.19 27.29
CA SER A 634 -12.46 -23.45 27.41
C SER A 634 -13.70 -24.32 27.29
N LEU A 635 -13.56 -25.56 26.84
CA LEU A 635 -14.65 -26.56 26.82
C LEU A 635 -14.90 -27.20 28.18
N ILE A 636 -14.02 -26.97 29.15
CA ILE A 636 -14.18 -27.43 30.53
C ILE A 636 -14.98 -26.40 31.32
N ASP A 637 -16.14 -26.77 31.81
CA ASP A 637 -17.01 -25.97 32.69
C ASP A 637 -16.43 -26.00 34.14
N LEU A 638 -15.18 -25.53 34.29
CA LEU A 638 -14.49 -25.41 35.54
C LEU A 638 -14.17 -23.95 35.82
N ASP A 639 -14.43 -23.53 37.07
CA ASP A 639 -14.10 -22.20 37.62
C ASP A 639 -12.56 -22.02 37.73
N PHE A 640 -11.87 -21.89 36.58
CA PHE A 640 -10.46 -21.59 36.56
C PHE A 640 -10.22 -20.09 36.47
N ASN A 641 -9.55 -19.54 37.45
CA ASN A 641 -8.94 -18.23 37.37
C ASN A 641 -7.63 -18.34 36.60
N ILE A 642 -7.63 -17.94 35.35
CA ILE A 642 -6.41 -17.86 34.53
C ILE A 642 -5.62 -16.61 34.95
N ASN A 643 -4.49 -16.80 35.61
CA ASN A 643 -3.60 -15.70 35.98
C ASN A 643 -2.46 -15.60 34.96
N TYR A 644 -2.36 -14.44 34.31
CA TYR A 644 -1.36 -14.16 33.28
C TYR A 644 -0.15 -13.39 33.83
N ASN A 645 0.20 -13.56 35.08
CA ASN A 645 1.37 -12.88 35.64
C ASN A 645 2.62 -13.71 35.38
N ILE A 646 3.55 -13.09 34.68
CA ILE A 646 4.93 -13.52 34.60
C ILE A 646 5.54 -13.34 35.99
N ILE A 647 6.19 -14.37 36.42
CA ILE A 647 6.91 -14.56 37.66
C ILE A 647 7.48 -13.24 38.21
N GLU A 648 6.80 -12.70 39.19
CA GLU A 648 7.38 -12.00 40.32
C GLU A 648 6.63 -12.44 41.55
N ASP A 649 7.36 -13.18 42.37
CA ASP A 649 7.08 -13.48 43.78
C ASP A 649 6.31 -14.74 44.19
N ASP A 650 7.00 -15.47 44.99
CA ASP A 650 6.85 -16.79 45.58
C ASP A 650 5.80 -16.87 46.70
N SER A 651 4.66 -16.25 46.66
CA SER A 651 3.83 -16.37 47.85
C SER A 651 2.33 -16.21 47.67
N LYS A 652 1.66 -16.95 46.82
CA LYS A 652 0.19 -17.16 47.05
C LYS A 652 -0.30 -18.47 46.43
N ASN A 653 -0.59 -19.43 47.29
CA ASN A 653 -1.37 -20.63 47.04
C ASN A 653 -2.71 -20.30 46.40
N THR A 654 -2.90 -20.63 45.14
CA THR A 654 -4.22 -20.78 44.52
C THR A 654 -4.07 -21.76 43.37
N ASP A 655 -5.01 -22.69 43.21
CA ASP A 655 -5.12 -23.54 42.02
C ASP A 655 -5.32 -22.66 40.79
N LYS A 656 -4.26 -22.30 40.09
CA LYS A 656 -4.26 -21.38 38.96
C LYS A 656 -3.44 -21.97 37.84
N LEU A 657 -4.03 -21.93 36.65
CA LEU A 657 -3.37 -22.19 35.39
C LEU A 657 -2.57 -20.94 35.00
N GLU A 658 -1.24 -21.02 34.99
CA GLU A 658 -0.38 -19.93 34.56
C GLU A 658 0.07 -20.19 33.12
N LEU A 659 -0.14 -19.19 32.26
CA LEU A 659 0.26 -19.19 30.89
C LEU A 659 1.45 -18.25 30.71
N ILE A 660 2.59 -18.82 30.34
CA ILE A 660 3.79 -18.04 30.04
C ILE A 660 4.04 -18.12 28.54
N PHE A 661 4.09 -16.97 27.89
CA PHE A 661 4.36 -16.87 26.45
C PHE A 661 5.84 -16.52 26.22
N SER A 662 6.49 -17.30 25.35
CA SER A 662 7.82 -17.01 24.80
C SER A 662 7.70 -16.78 23.28
N PRO A 663 8.54 -15.95 22.65
CA PRO A 663 8.48 -15.71 21.19
C PRO A 663 8.58 -17.00 20.35
N ASN A 664 9.13 -18.06 20.92
CA ASN A 664 9.28 -19.35 20.26
C ASN A 664 8.50 -20.49 20.94
N SER A 665 7.84 -20.23 22.07
CA SER A 665 7.09 -21.25 22.80
C SER A 665 6.03 -20.64 23.69
N CYS A 666 4.87 -21.27 23.79
CA CYS A 666 3.81 -20.92 24.74
C CYS A 666 3.79 -21.98 25.86
N LEU A 667 3.86 -21.54 27.09
CA LEU A 667 3.89 -22.38 28.27
C LEU A 667 2.54 -22.30 29.00
N LEU A 668 1.90 -23.47 29.21
CA LEU A 668 0.74 -23.62 30.03
C LEU A 668 1.18 -24.28 31.34
N TYR A 669 1.03 -23.60 32.46
CA TYR A 669 1.45 -24.10 33.78
C TYR A 669 0.27 -24.26 34.72
N THR A 670 0.12 -25.42 35.33
CA THR A 670 -0.84 -25.69 36.41
C THR A 670 -0.07 -25.90 37.72
N SER A 671 -0.27 -25.04 38.72
CA SER A 671 0.29 -25.26 40.05
C SER A 671 -0.74 -25.84 40.99
N SER A 672 -0.53 -27.01 41.52
CA SER A 672 -1.22 -27.50 42.70
C SER A 672 -0.22 -27.68 43.83
N SER A 673 -0.48 -27.02 44.95
CA SER A 673 0.11 -27.23 46.28
C SER A 673 1.63 -27.54 46.42
N PRO A 674 2.36 -26.89 47.34
CA PRO A 674 3.82 -26.82 47.40
C PRO A 674 4.52 -28.07 47.99
N ARG A 675 4.04 -29.28 47.80
CA ARG A 675 4.65 -30.47 48.47
C ARG A 675 5.17 -31.58 47.57
N ASP A 676 4.89 -31.59 46.27
CA ASP A 676 5.47 -32.61 45.38
C ASP A 676 5.87 -32.00 44.06
N THR A 677 7.14 -31.74 43.92
CA THR A 677 7.73 -31.10 42.76
C THR A 677 8.47 -32.06 41.87
N THR A 678 7.78 -32.61 40.91
CA THR A 678 8.39 -32.98 39.62
C THR A 678 7.43 -32.55 38.53
N PRO A 679 7.70 -31.45 37.83
CA PRO A 679 6.86 -31.02 36.71
C PRO A 679 7.01 -32.01 35.54
N HIS A 680 5.90 -32.53 35.08
CA HIS A 680 5.85 -33.25 33.82
C HIS A 680 5.61 -32.24 32.71
N CYS A 681 6.55 -32.12 31.78
CA CYS A 681 6.46 -31.22 30.65
C CYS A 681 5.96 -31.96 29.42
N ILE A 682 4.94 -31.40 28.78
CA ILE A 682 4.46 -31.83 27.47
C ILE A 682 4.78 -30.76 26.46
N SER A 683 5.57 -31.09 25.44
CA SER A 683 5.87 -30.22 24.32
C SER A 683 5.03 -30.66 23.12
N SER A 684 4.17 -29.81 22.61
CA SER A 684 3.58 -29.98 21.29
C SER A 684 4.32 -29.12 20.29
N THR A 685 5.05 -29.69 19.38
CA THR A 685 5.54 -29.05 18.17
C THR A 685 4.43 -29.13 17.13
N ALA A 686 3.73 -28.02 16.86
CA ALA A 686 2.83 -27.90 15.73
C ALA A 686 3.45 -27.00 14.67
#